data_67b283149ad1902b8b644d9e0197ea6b
#
_entry.id   67b283149ad1902b8b644d9e0197ea6b
#
_cell.length_a   1.000
_cell.length_b   1.000
_cell.length_c   1.000
_cell.angle_alpha   90.00
_cell.angle_beta   90.00
_cell.angle_gamma   90.00
#
_symmetry.space_group_name_H-M   'P 1'
#
loop_
_entity.id
_entity.type
_entity.pdbx_description
1 polymer ?
#
loop_
_entity_poly.entity_id
_entity_poly.type
_entity_poly.pdbx_seq_one_letter_code
_entity_poly.pdbx_strand_id
1 'polypeptide(L)'
;MAQDVLIEIGLEELPARFIDDAEAQFLDKTIKWLDEQRISYASAVSFSTPRRLAVLIEEVAESQASIEEEAKGPALKIAKDDQDNWTKAAEGFTRGQGKTTDDIYIKEVKGTSYIYVKKYIEGKSVQSLLPEFKDIIESITFGKNMRWANETLRYARPIRWLAALYGNEVIPFEIAHVKTSNFTYGHRFLSGKLTIDEPKQYEQLLNDNYVIADAKKREAKIVKQLGALQEKNEFQIPVDKDLLNEVRNLVEYPTAFVGSFSTSFLALPNEVLITSMAEHQRYFPVEQGGELLPKFVGVRNGDDYELETVIRGNEKVLRARLADAEFFFEEDKKLSIDFFQEKLTRVIFQEKLGTYTEKVNRVKTIAKHLAEELSLKELKEVVRAAEISKFDLMTNMVNEFTELQGVMGEKYAAYFGEAKEVSQAIREHYLPKQSHGELPATTVGAVLSIADKIDTIAGCISVGLIPSGSQDPYGLRRQAMGILRILKDQNWDLTIESLIEYTLSVLENAGLTINASSNDDLLAFFASRAEYLMREENIETDIIHAVVDNQLGIFHVAVEKAHVLAEKKADDHFKTSQEALVRVLNLENKVEDTDYKVNPNLFQTESEKELHESVAAVKSTYAEYLEAQKSEEALQLLADLAGDIHAFFDHNMIMDDNEEVRKNRLSIIHELSVLILQYADLRKIAWKQHA
;
A
#
# COMPACT_ATOMS: atom_id res chain seq x y z
N MET A 1 12.66 -13.45 -42.09
CA MET A 1 11.20 -13.32 -41.85
C MET A 1 10.98 -13.29 -40.34
N ALA A 2 10.08 -12.45 -39.87
CA ALA A 2 9.76 -12.41 -38.43
C ALA A 2 9.38 -13.82 -37.94
N GLN A 3 9.77 -14.18 -36.73
CA GLN A 3 9.51 -15.49 -36.12
C GLN A 3 8.99 -15.29 -34.70
N ASP A 4 8.28 -16.29 -34.20
CA ASP A 4 7.79 -16.25 -32.84
C ASP A 4 8.85 -16.72 -31.85
N VAL A 5 8.81 -16.16 -30.63
CA VAL A 5 9.68 -16.52 -29.52
C VAL A 5 8.84 -17.08 -28.38
N LEU A 6 9.24 -18.25 -27.88
CA LEU A 6 8.70 -18.84 -26.67
C LEU A 6 9.80 -19.00 -25.64
N ILE A 7 9.56 -18.51 -24.42
CA ILE A 7 10.43 -18.78 -23.27
C ILE A 7 9.56 -19.34 -22.15
N GLU A 8 9.85 -20.56 -21.68
CA GLU A 8 9.19 -21.20 -20.55
C GLU A 8 10.20 -21.53 -19.45
N ILE A 9 9.85 -21.17 -18.22
CA ILE A 9 10.57 -21.53 -17.00
C ILE A 9 9.75 -22.63 -16.32
N GLY A 10 10.23 -23.85 -16.37
CA GLY A 10 9.64 -24.98 -15.65
C GLY A 10 10.16 -25.08 -14.22
N LEU A 11 9.27 -25.17 -13.27
CA LEU A 11 9.56 -25.05 -11.83
C LEU A 11 8.98 -26.24 -11.05
N GLU A 12 9.48 -26.46 -9.84
CA GLU A 12 8.67 -27.12 -8.82
C GLU A 12 7.51 -26.20 -8.42
N GLU A 13 6.44 -26.78 -7.85
CA GLU A 13 5.20 -26.05 -7.59
C GLU A 13 5.43 -24.75 -6.80
N LEU A 14 5.16 -23.62 -7.46
CA LEU A 14 5.18 -22.31 -6.85
C LEU A 14 4.02 -22.15 -5.87
N PRO A 15 4.20 -21.48 -4.72
CA PRO A 15 3.10 -21.06 -3.90
C PRO A 15 2.14 -20.15 -4.70
N ALA A 16 0.84 -20.41 -4.62
CA ALA A 16 -0.20 -19.72 -5.39
C ALA A 16 -0.05 -18.19 -5.36
N ARG A 17 0.24 -17.64 -4.18
CA ARG A 17 0.40 -16.19 -3.96
C ARG A 17 1.57 -15.51 -4.70
N PHE A 18 2.47 -16.27 -5.29
CA PHE A 18 3.63 -15.72 -6.03
C PHE A 18 3.44 -15.77 -7.55
N ILE A 19 2.45 -16.51 -8.04
CA ILE A 19 2.33 -16.83 -9.46
C ILE A 19 1.95 -15.60 -10.27
N ASP A 20 0.90 -14.87 -9.88
CA ASP A 20 0.39 -13.73 -10.64
C ASP A 20 1.43 -12.60 -10.74
N ASP A 21 2.09 -12.29 -9.62
CA ASP A 21 3.15 -11.27 -9.60
C ASP A 21 4.37 -11.70 -10.45
N ALA A 22 4.78 -12.96 -10.34
CA ALA A 22 5.90 -13.46 -11.14
C ALA A 22 5.60 -13.51 -12.64
N GLU A 23 4.37 -13.86 -13.03
CA GLU A 23 3.88 -13.80 -14.41
C GLU A 23 3.92 -12.37 -14.95
N ALA A 24 3.37 -11.41 -14.20
CA ALA A 24 3.38 -10.00 -14.57
C ALA A 24 4.82 -9.47 -14.71
N GLN A 25 5.69 -9.73 -13.73
CA GLN A 25 7.10 -9.35 -13.81
C GLN A 25 7.80 -9.92 -15.04
N PHE A 26 7.52 -11.18 -15.39
CA PHE A 26 8.16 -11.80 -16.53
C PHE A 26 7.72 -11.16 -17.84
N LEU A 27 6.44 -10.87 -18.01
CA LEU A 27 5.92 -10.17 -19.17
C LEU A 27 6.46 -8.74 -19.28
N ASP A 28 6.35 -7.96 -18.20
CA ASP A 28 6.78 -6.54 -18.17
C ASP A 28 8.28 -6.41 -18.46
N LYS A 29 9.12 -7.24 -17.85
CA LYS A 29 10.57 -7.24 -18.09
C LYS A 29 10.90 -7.66 -19.54
N THR A 30 10.14 -8.58 -20.10
CA THR A 30 10.27 -9.00 -21.50
C THR A 30 9.95 -7.86 -22.45
N ILE A 31 8.81 -7.19 -22.26
CA ILE A 31 8.40 -6.03 -23.06
C ILE A 31 9.45 -4.92 -22.96
N LYS A 32 9.85 -4.58 -21.74
CA LYS A 32 10.88 -3.56 -21.52
C LYS A 32 12.20 -3.88 -22.21
N TRP A 33 12.65 -5.13 -22.14
CA TRP A 33 13.86 -5.57 -22.84
C TRP A 33 13.72 -5.45 -24.35
N LEU A 34 12.58 -5.86 -24.95
CA LEU A 34 12.32 -5.72 -26.39
C LEU A 34 12.40 -4.25 -26.82
N ASP A 35 11.80 -3.35 -26.04
CA ASP A 35 11.81 -1.90 -26.32
C ASP A 35 13.23 -1.33 -26.20
N GLU A 36 13.96 -1.67 -25.15
CA GLU A 36 15.35 -1.24 -24.93
C GLU A 36 16.29 -1.74 -26.04
N GLN A 37 16.06 -2.98 -26.52
CA GLN A 37 16.79 -3.56 -27.63
C GLN A 37 16.27 -3.08 -29.00
N ARG A 38 15.21 -2.28 -29.05
CA ARG A 38 14.60 -1.80 -30.30
C ARG A 38 14.18 -2.93 -31.25
N ILE A 39 13.63 -3.97 -30.70
CA ILE A 39 13.13 -5.16 -31.42
C ILE A 39 11.63 -4.98 -31.61
N SER A 40 11.16 -4.93 -32.85
CA SER A 40 9.72 -4.90 -33.15
C SER A 40 9.11 -6.30 -33.07
N TYR A 41 7.88 -6.35 -32.58
CA TYR A 41 7.07 -7.57 -32.43
C TYR A 41 5.58 -7.21 -32.59
N ALA A 42 4.71 -8.19 -32.83
CA ALA A 42 3.28 -7.96 -33.00
C ALA A 42 2.54 -8.00 -31.68
N SER A 43 2.77 -9.01 -30.84
CA SER A 43 2.15 -9.18 -29.54
C SER A 43 3.07 -9.92 -28.57
N ALA A 44 2.84 -9.75 -27.27
CA ALA A 44 3.47 -10.54 -26.22
C ALA A 44 2.41 -10.96 -25.20
N VAL A 45 2.33 -12.25 -24.90
CA VAL A 45 1.39 -12.82 -23.94
C VAL A 45 2.13 -13.69 -22.93
N SER A 46 1.62 -13.74 -21.71
CA SER A 46 2.17 -14.57 -20.63
C SER A 46 1.27 -15.74 -20.30
N PHE A 47 1.85 -16.77 -19.74
CA PHE A 47 1.17 -17.95 -19.22
C PHE A 47 1.76 -18.32 -17.87
N SER A 48 0.91 -18.80 -16.97
CA SER A 48 1.34 -19.30 -15.67
C SER A 48 0.54 -20.50 -15.18
N THR A 49 1.22 -21.40 -14.50
CA THR A 49 0.62 -22.49 -13.72
C THR A 49 1.44 -22.68 -12.45
N PRO A 50 1.02 -23.51 -11.49
CA PRO A 50 1.88 -23.86 -10.35
C PRO A 50 3.31 -24.27 -10.73
N ARG A 51 3.49 -24.85 -11.90
CA ARG A 51 4.77 -25.47 -12.33
C ARG A 51 5.50 -24.72 -13.43
N ARG A 52 4.96 -23.60 -13.94
CA ARG A 52 5.59 -22.87 -15.05
C ARG A 52 5.24 -21.39 -15.09
N LEU A 53 6.16 -20.63 -15.66
CA LEU A 53 5.95 -19.26 -16.13
C LEU A 53 6.41 -19.23 -17.58
N ALA A 54 5.65 -18.64 -18.49
CA ALA A 54 6.06 -18.55 -19.89
C ALA A 54 5.64 -17.23 -20.53
N VAL A 55 6.39 -16.81 -21.55
CA VAL A 55 6.04 -15.72 -22.45
C VAL A 55 6.12 -16.20 -23.89
N LEU A 56 5.11 -15.85 -24.68
CA LEU A 56 5.06 -16.05 -26.13
C LEU A 56 5.03 -14.67 -26.78
N ILE A 57 5.98 -14.43 -27.69
CA ILE A 57 6.12 -13.18 -28.42
C ILE A 57 5.94 -13.50 -29.89
N GLU A 58 4.96 -12.87 -30.53
CA GLU A 58 4.62 -13.14 -31.93
C GLU A 58 5.31 -12.16 -32.86
N GLU A 59 5.72 -12.67 -34.01
CA GLU A 59 6.29 -11.93 -35.14
C GLU A 59 7.48 -11.02 -34.74
N VAL A 60 8.42 -11.57 -33.99
CA VAL A 60 9.64 -10.88 -33.57
C VAL A 60 10.56 -10.65 -34.77
N ALA A 61 11.01 -9.43 -34.97
CA ALA A 61 11.93 -9.07 -36.08
C ALA A 61 13.24 -9.85 -36.05
N GLU A 62 13.86 -10.07 -37.22
CA GLU A 62 15.16 -10.75 -37.32
C GLU A 62 16.33 -9.97 -36.74
N SER A 63 16.22 -8.64 -36.73
CA SER A 63 17.26 -7.73 -36.24
C SER A 63 16.69 -6.52 -35.52
N GLN A 64 17.49 -5.96 -34.65
CA GLN A 64 17.23 -4.66 -34.07
C GLN A 64 17.05 -3.57 -35.12
N ALA A 65 16.23 -2.57 -34.85
CA ALA A 65 16.18 -1.39 -35.68
C ALA A 65 17.56 -0.68 -35.65
N SER A 66 18.12 -0.44 -36.84
CA SER A 66 19.34 0.38 -36.98
C SER A 66 19.03 1.83 -36.62
N ILE A 67 19.96 2.53 -36.01
CA ILE A 67 19.78 3.94 -35.60
C ILE A 67 20.91 4.81 -36.17
N GLU A 68 20.56 6.07 -36.46
CA GLU A 68 21.52 7.13 -36.65
C GLU A 68 21.62 7.94 -35.35
N GLU A 69 22.80 7.94 -34.76
CA GLU A 69 23.09 8.80 -33.62
C GLU A 69 23.91 10.03 -34.07
N GLU A 70 23.53 11.19 -33.54
CA GLU A 70 24.35 12.40 -33.70
C GLU A 70 25.41 12.46 -32.59
N ALA A 71 26.65 12.21 -32.92
CA ALA A 71 27.75 12.41 -31.99
C ALA A 71 28.13 13.89 -31.96
N LYS A 72 28.06 14.52 -30.78
CA LYS A 72 28.49 15.93 -30.56
C LYS A 72 29.96 15.97 -30.35
N GLY A 73 30.66 16.80 -31.17
CA GLY A 73 32.07 17.07 -31.09
C GLY A 73 32.38 18.41 -30.40
N PRO A 74 33.63 18.86 -30.53
CA PRO A 74 34.08 20.15 -30.00
C PRO A 74 33.33 21.35 -30.62
N ALA A 75 33.38 22.48 -29.90
CA ALA A 75 32.83 23.74 -30.42
C ALA A 75 33.54 24.14 -31.74
N LEU A 76 32.81 24.73 -32.67
CA LEU A 76 33.31 25.10 -33.99
C LEU A 76 34.60 25.93 -33.93
N LYS A 77 34.70 26.86 -32.97
CA LYS A 77 35.89 27.67 -32.72
C LYS A 77 37.15 26.89 -32.29
N ILE A 78 36.99 25.64 -31.84
CA ILE A 78 38.09 24.73 -31.50
C ILE A 78 38.32 23.76 -32.66
N ALA A 79 37.25 23.42 -33.38
CA ALA A 79 37.26 22.48 -34.47
C ALA A 79 37.85 23.05 -35.79
N LYS A 80 37.84 24.36 -35.95
CA LYS A 80 38.47 25.11 -37.08
C LYS A 80 39.57 26.03 -36.61
N ASP A 81 40.61 26.21 -37.46
CA ASP A 81 41.66 27.17 -37.25
C ASP A 81 41.29 28.55 -37.89
N ASP A 82 42.18 29.56 -37.73
CA ASP A 82 41.97 30.90 -38.26
C ASP A 82 41.94 30.96 -39.82
N GLN A 83 42.30 29.87 -40.49
CA GLN A 83 42.29 29.74 -41.95
C GLN A 83 41.11 28.84 -42.42
N ASP A 84 40.16 28.56 -41.55
CA ASP A 84 38.96 27.72 -41.79
C ASP A 84 39.28 26.24 -42.09
N ASN A 85 40.47 25.73 -41.74
CA ASN A 85 40.82 24.32 -41.86
C ASN A 85 40.41 23.55 -40.59
N TRP A 86 40.12 22.24 -40.74
CA TRP A 86 39.82 21.36 -39.59
C TRP A 86 41.08 21.14 -38.75
N THR A 87 40.94 21.34 -37.45
CA THR A 87 42.00 21.11 -36.47
C THR A 87 42.18 19.63 -36.13
N LYS A 88 43.31 19.28 -35.49
CA LYS A 88 43.53 17.95 -34.93
C LYS A 88 42.44 17.51 -33.98
N ALA A 89 41.72 18.46 -33.33
CA ALA A 89 40.57 18.14 -32.45
C ALA A 89 39.39 17.65 -33.28
N ALA A 90 39.09 18.24 -34.43
CA ALA A 90 38.04 17.77 -35.33
C ALA A 90 38.39 16.41 -35.97
N GLU A 91 39.63 16.27 -36.45
CA GLU A 91 40.13 15.01 -37.01
C GLU A 91 40.13 13.86 -35.98
N GLY A 92 40.56 14.15 -34.75
CA GLY A 92 40.53 13.17 -33.65
C GLY A 92 39.11 12.76 -33.28
N PHE A 93 38.20 13.71 -33.25
CA PHE A 93 36.79 13.45 -33.00
C PHE A 93 36.17 12.55 -34.10
N THR A 94 36.29 12.94 -35.37
CA THR A 94 35.74 12.17 -36.49
C THR A 94 36.31 10.75 -36.56
N ARG A 95 37.64 10.62 -36.39
CA ARG A 95 38.35 9.33 -36.37
C ARG A 95 37.83 8.44 -35.21
N GLY A 96 37.60 9.03 -34.04
CA GLY A 96 37.04 8.33 -32.87
C GLY A 96 35.60 7.80 -33.10
N GLN A 97 34.90 8.40 -34.08
CA GLN A 97 33.55 7.95 -34.48
C GLN A 97 33.55 7.09 -35.77
N GLY A 98 34.74 6.73 -36.28
CA GLY A 98 34.88 5.98 -37.54
C GLY A 98 34.44 6.76 -38.78
N LYS A 99 34.59 8.10 -38.74
CA LYS A 99 34.18 9.04 -39.77
C LYS A 99 35.35 9.89 -40.24
N THR A 100 35.14 10.71 -41.28
CA THR A 100 36.08 11.68 -41.79
C THR A 100 35.61 13.10 -41.53
N THR A 101 36.46 14.07 -41.79
CA THR A 101 36.09 15.50 -41.67
C THR A 101 35.03 15.93 -42.69
N ASP A 102 34.83 15.18 -43.75
CA ASP A 102 33.80 15.43 -44.77
C ASP A 102 32.39 15.08 -44.29
N ASP A 103 32.30 14.22 -43.24
CA ASP A 103 31.02 13.84 -42.58
C ASP A 103 30.56 14.87 -41.54
N ILE A 104 31.35 15.93 -41.30
CA ILE A 104 31.04 16.94 -40.29
C ILE A 104 29.92 17.86 -40.79
N TYR A 105 28.91 18.06 -39.92
CA TYR A 105 27.97 19.17 -40.07
C TYR A 105 27.93 19.99 -38.78
N ILE A 106 27.44 21.24 -38.89
CA ILE A 106 27.44 22.20 -37.78
C ILE A 106 26.04 22.35 -37.25
N LYS A 107 25.88 22.33 -35.92
CA LYS A 107 24.62 22.57 -35.24
C LYS A 107 24.81 23.54 -34.10
N GLU A 108 23.94 24.53 -33.99
CA GLU A 108 23.95 25.50 -32.91
C GLU A 108 23.15 24.98 -31.71
N VAL A 109 23.76 25.06 -30.53
CA VAL A 109 23.12 24.66 -29.26
C VAL A 109 23.38 25.78 -28.25
N LYS A 110 22.30 26.39 -27.77
CA LYS A 110 22.34 27.50 -26.79
C LYS A 110 23.29 28.63 -27.19
N GLY A 111 23.26 29.07 -28.46
CA GLY A 111 24.09 30.18 -28.99
C GLY A 111 25.55 29.80 -29.26
N THR A 112 25.92 28.53 -29.20
CA THR A 112 27.28 28.06 -29.54
C THR A 112 27.19 26.98 -30.62
N SER A 113 27.96 27.17 -31.69
CA SER A 113 28.05 26.19 -32.78
C SER A 113 29.03 25.06 -32.44
N TYR A 114 28.58 23.82 -32.65
CA TYR A 114 29.38 22.61 -32.45
C TYR A 114 29.43 21.80 -33.73
N ILE A 115 30.50 21.02 -33.90
CA ILE A 115 30.55 20.03 -34.96
C ILE A 115 29.85 18.75 -34.55
N TYR A 116 29.17 18.12 -35.48
CA TYR A 116 28.48 16.85 -35.29
C TYR A 116 28.83 15.91 -36.44
N VAL A 117 28.80 14.61 -36.17
CA VAL A 117 28.80 13.56 -37.19
C VAL A 117 27.65 12.60 -36.93
N LYS A 118 27.08 12.08 -38.00
CA LYS A 118 26.09 11.00 -37.92
C LYS A 118 26.81 9.65 -37.87
N LYS A 119 26.53 8.90 -36.81
CA LYS A 119 26.99 7.52 -36.62
C LYS A 119 25.85 6.59 -36.92
N TYR A 120 26.00 5.75 -37.92
CA TYR A 120 25.08 4.66 -38.19
C TYR A 120 25.46 3.45 -37.34
N ILE A 121 24.53 2.97 -36.52
CA ILE A 121 24.68 1.78 -35.70
C ILE A 121 23.75 0.73 -36.31
N GLU A 122 24.35 -0.27 -36.95
CA GLU A 122 23.61 -1.39 -37.51
C GLU A 122 23.01 -2.24 -36.40
N GLY A 123 21.75 -2.63 -36.58
CA GLY A 123 21.04 -3.49 -35.63
C GLY A 123 21.63 -4.89 -35.60
N LYS A 124 21.84 -5.45 -34.42
CA LYS A 124 22.30 -6.83 -34.22
C LYS A 124 21.18 -7.82 -34.58
N SER A 125 21.57 -9.03 -34.97
CA SER A 125 20.62 -10.14 -35.09
C SER A 125 19.92 -10.43 -33.75
N VAL A 126 18.60 -10.54 -33.77
CA VAL A 126 17.80 -10.85 -32.56
C VAL A 126 18.20 -12.23 -32.01
N GLN A 127 18.46 -13.20 -32.83
CA GLN A 127 18.94 -14.52 -32.39
C GLN A 127 20.21 -14.44 -31.52
N SER A 128 21.10 -13.47 -31.78
CA SER A 128 22.30 -13.26 -30.96
C SER A 128 22.05 -12.60 -29.62
N LEU A 129 20.89 -11.96 -29.44
CA LEU A 129 20.50 -11.25 -28.22
C LEU A 129 19.61 -12.07 -27.30
N LEU A 130 18.80 -12.98 -27.87
CA LEU A 130 17.85 -13.81 -27.12
C LEU A 130 18.46 -14.58 -25.93
N PRO A 131 19.73 -15.03 -25.93
CA PRO A 131 20.33 -15.63 -24.75
C PRO A 131 20.37 -14.70 -23.50
N GLU A 132 20.19 -13.37 -23.64
CA GLU A 132 20.06 -12.42 -22.55
C GLU A 132 18.77 -12.63 -21.73
N PHE A 133 17.81 -13.44 -22.21
CA PHE A 133 16.66 -13.87 -21.41
C PHE A 133 17.05 -14.57 -20.11
N LYS A 134 18.27 -15.13 -20.05
CA LYS A 134 18.84 -15.61 -18.80
C LYS A 134 18.76 -14.55 -17.70
N ASP A 135 19.20 -13.32 -17.98
CA ASP A 135 19.24 -12.24 -17.00
C ASP A 135 17.83 -11.78 -16.59
N ILE A 136 16.90 -11.77 -17.54
CA ILE A 136 15.48 -11.49 -17.27
C ILE A 136 14.92 -12.52 -16.28
N ILE A 137 15.11 -13.81 -16.55
CA ILE A 137 14.64 -14.90 -15.70
C ILE A 137 15.24 -14.81 -14.30
N GLU A 138 16.57 -14.63 -14.19
CA GLU A 138 17.27 -14.52 -12.91
C GLU A 138 16.87 -13.26 -12.11
N SER A 139 16.35 -12.22 -12.79
CA SER A 139 15.91 -10.97 -12.17
C SER A 139 14.48 -11.01 -11.58
N ILE A 140 13.71 -12.06 -11.83
CA ILE A 140 12.37 -12.20 -11.25
C ILE A 140 12.48 -12.33 -9.74
N THR A 141 11.71 -11.53 -9.02
CA THR A 141 11.74 -11.47 -7.55
C THR A 141 10.51 -12.11 -6.94
N PHE A 142 10.66 -12.67 -5.75
CA PHE A 142 9.57 -13.31 -5.01
C PHE A 142 9.62 -12.84 -3.56
N GLY A 143 8.48 -12.77 -2.92
CA GLY A 143 8.40 -12.38 -1.50
C GLY A 143 9.16 -13.31 -0.54
N LYS A 144 9.40 -14.56 -0.94
CA LYS A 144 10.24 -15.51 -0.21
C LYS A 144 11.02 -16.37 -1.20
N ASN A 145 12.33 -16.43 -1.01
CA ASN A 145 13.26 -17.17 -1.85
C ASN A 145 13.94 -18.28 -1.07
N MET A 146 14.37 -19.31 -1.78
CA MET A 146 15.23 -20.39 -1.29
C MET A 146 16.47 -20.57 -2.17
N ARG A 147 17.45 -21.30 -1.67
CA ARG A 147 18.53 -21.90 -2.45
C ARG A 147 18.32 -23.42 -2.45
N TRP A 148 18.77 -24.09 -3.49
CA TRP A 148 18.69 -25.54 -3.59
C TRP A 148 19.99 -26.13 -4.11
N ALA A 149 20.27 -27.37 -3.77
CA ALA A 149 21.51 -28.04 -4.08
C ALA A 149 22.72 -27.14 -3.73
N ASN A 150 23.67 -26.98 -4.66
CA ASN A 150 24.84 -26.12 -4.52
C ASN A 150 24.70 -24.80 -5.30
N GLU A 151 23.46 -24.42 -5.66
CA GLU A 151 23.19 -23.23 -6.46
C GLU A 151 23.31 -21.95 -5.66
N THR A 152 23.81 -20.91 -6.30
CA THR A 152 23.84 -19.55 -5.74
C THR A 152 22.57 -18.75 -6.06
N LEU A 153 21.86 -19.15 -7.09
CA LEU A 153 20.59 -18.53 -7.48
C LEU A 153 19.57 -18.58 -6.34
N ARG A 154 18.90 -17.46 -6.13
CA ARG A 154 17.78 -17.34 -5.18
C ARG A 154 16.47 -17.25 -5.96
N TYR A 155 15.64 -18.25 -5.82
CA TYR A 155 14.34 -18.34 -6.50
C TYR A 155 13.26 -18.90 -5.55
N ALA A 156 11.96 -18.75 -5.89
CA ALA A 156 10.92 -19.27 -5.01
C ALA A 156 10.89 -20.79 -4.94
N ARG A 157 11.23 -21.46 -6.07
CA ARG A 157 11.33 -22.92 -6.20
C ARG A 157 12.42 -23.28 -7.19
N PRO A 158 12.96 -24.51 -7.14
CA PRO A 158 13.95 -25.00 -8.10
C PRO A 158 13.44 -24.96 -9.54
N ILE A 159 14.29 -24.48 -10.45
CA ILE A 159 14.08 -24.60 -11.89
C ILE A 159 14.34 -26.05 -12.29
N ARG A 160 13.43 -26.66 -13.04
CA ARG A 160 13.46 -28.07 -13.45
C ARG A 160 13.68 -28.28 -14.92
N TRP A 161 13.18 -27.37 -15.75
CA TRP A 161 13.42 -27.37 -17.20
C TRP A 161 13.32 -25.94 -17.73
N LEU A 162 13.89 -25.73 -18.90
CA LEU A 162 13.79 -24.50 -19.67
C LEU A 162 13.44 -24.82 -21.11
N ALA A 163 12.34 -24.29 -21.64
CA ALA A 163 12.07 -24.29 -23.06
C ALA A 163 12.28 -22.87 -23.60
N ALA A 164 13.11 -22.74 -24.65
CA ALA A 164 13.41 -21.47 -25.26
C ALA A 164 13.58 -21.62 -26.75
N LEU A 165 12.66 -21.07 -27.55
CA LEU A 165 12.59 -21.24 -28.99
C LEU A 165 12.46 -19.90 -29.71
N TYR A 166 13.16 -19.76 -30.83
CA TYR A 166 12.98 -18.76 -31.85
C TYR A 166 12.60 -19.46 -33.16
N GLY A 167 11.32 -19.38 -33.54
CA GLY A 167 10.77 -20.28 -34.51
C GLY A 167 10.93 -21.75 -34.07
N ASN A 168 11.61 -22.58 -34.84
CA ASN A 168 11.90 -23.98 -34.49
C ASN A 168 13.31 -24.19 -33.89
N GLU A 169 14.09 -23.13 -33.71
CA GLU A 169 15.46 -23.22 -33.22
C GLU A 169 15.52 -22.95 -31.70
N VAL A 170 16.32 -23.75 -31.00
CA VAL A 170 16.52 -23.56 -29.54
C VAL A 170 17.46 -22.39 -29.30
N ILE A 171 17.02 -21.45 -28.45
CA ILE A 171 17.84 -20.36 -27.95
C ILE A 171 18.77 -20.89 -26.85
N PRO A 172 20.10 -20.86 -27.04
CA PRO A 172 21.04 -21.54 -26.14
C PRO A 172 21.38 -20.67 -24.93
N PHE A 173 20.96 -21.05 -23.74
CA PHE A 173 21.46 -20.55 -22.44
C PHE A 173 21.25 -21.61 -21.35
N GLU A 174 21.80 -21.34 -20.18
CA GLU A 174 21.73 -22.24 -19.02
C GLU A 174 21.54 -21.44 -17.73
N ILE A 175 20.64 -21.92 -16.86
CA ILE A 175 20.39 -21.37 -15.53
C ILE A 175 20.42 -22.50 -14.50
N ALA A 176 21.21 -22.36 -13.44
CA ALA A 176 21.31 -23.37 -12.38
C ALA A 176 21.52 -24.80 -12.92
N HIS A 177 22.44 -24.96 -13.88
CA HIS A 177 22.75 -26.21 -14.57
C HIS A 177 21.60 -26.83 -15.40
N VAL A 178 20.52 -26.07 -15.60
CA VAL A 178 19.43 -26.47 -16.50
C VAL A 178 19.63 -25.78 -17.86
N LYS A 179 19.87 -26.54 -18.90
CA LYS A 179 20.01 -26.06 -20.27
C LYS A 179 18.65 -25.87 -20.93
N THR A 180 18.55 -24.88 -21.76
CA THR A 180 17.40 -24.66 -22.64
C THR A 180 17.22 -25.82 -23.65
N SER A 181 15.98 -26.05 -24.02
CA SER A 181 15.55 -27.09 -24.92
C SER A 181 14.27 -26.72 -25.67
N ASN A 182 13.77 -27.61 -26.49
CA ASN A 182 12.46 -27.51 -27.14
C ASN A 182 11.39 -28.42 -26.50
N PHE A 183 11.54 -28.77 -25.23
CA PHE A 183 10.55 -29.62 -24.59
C PHE A 183 9.92 -28.95 -23.34
N THR A 184 8.69 -29.33 -23.07
CA THR A 184 7.94 -29.03 -21.87
C THR A 184 7.37 -30.31 -21.27
N TYR A 185 6.57 -30.14 -20.22
CA TYR A 185 5.83 -31.25 -19.59
C TYR A 185 4.34 -30.92 -19.56
N GLY A 186 3.51 -31.90 -19.87
CA GLY A 186 2.09 -31.85 -19.63
C GLY A 186 1.75 -32.01 -18.15
N HIS A 187 0.49 -32.33 -17.86
CA HIS A 187 0.02 -32.54 -16.51
C HIS A 187 0.81 -33.65 -15.81
N ARG A 188 1.18 -33.43 -14.54
CA ARG A 188 2.11 -34.30 -13.79
C ARG A 188 1.74 -35.79 -13.79
N PHE A 189 0.44 -36.08 -13.73
CA PHE A 189 -0.08 -37.45 -13.63
C PHE A 189 -0.80 -37.94 -14.87
N LEU A 190 -1.29 -37.03 -15.75
CA LEU A 190 -2.10 -37.38 -16.91
C LEU A 190 -1.31 -37.33 -18.23
N SER A 191 -0.11 -36.79 -18.19
CA SER A 191 0.74 -36.67 -19.40
C SER A 191 2.22 -36.75 -19.01
N GLY A 192 3.10 -36.55 -19.99
CA GLY A 192 4.54 -36.68 -19.82
C GLY A 192 5.32 -35.53 -20.46
N LYS A 193 6.52 -35.86 -20.94
CA LYS A 193 7.38 -34.93 -21.67
C LYS A 193 6.84 -34.70 -23.06
N LEU A 194 6.80 -33.44 -23.51
CA LEU A 194 6.24 -32.99 -24.77
C LEU A 194 7.30 -32.20 -25.54
N THR A 195 7.36 -32.40 -26.86
CA THR A 195 8.21 -31.61 -27.76
C THR A 195 7.40 -30.45 -28.33
N ILE A 196 7.96 -29.27 -28.31
CA ILE A 196 7.40 -28.06 -28.91
C ILE A 196 8.09 -27.87 -30.25
N ASP A 197 7.34 -28.02 -31.33
CA ASP A 197 7.87 -27.86 -32.68
C ASP A 197 7.86 -26.39 -33.11
N GLU A 198 6.82 -25.63 -32.73
CA GLU A 198 6.66 -24.21 -33.01
C GLU A 198 6.07 -23.48 -31.80
N PRO A 199 6.53 -22.24 -31.46
CA PRO A 199 6.01 -21.44 -30.36
C PRO A 199 4.49 -21.28 -30.35
N LYS A 200 3.86 -21.03 -31.50
CA LYS A 200 2.40 -20.83 -31.59
C LYS A 200 1.57 -22.03 -31.14
N GLN A 201 2.12 -23.22 -31.20
CA GLN A 201 1.42 -24.46 -30.81
C GLN A 201 1.42 -24.65 -29.27
N TYR A 202 2.18 -23.87 -28.52
CA TYR A 202 2.44 -24.06 -27.10
C TYR A 202 1.16 -24.19 -26.26
N GLU A 203 0.24 -23.27 -26.38
CA GLU A 203 -1.00 -23.28 -25.58
C GLU A 203 -1.87 -24.49 -25.91
N GLN A 204 -2.04 -24.80 -27.22
CA GLN A 204 -2.84 -25.94 -27.66
C GLN A 204 -2.19 -27.26 -27.24
N LEU A 205 -0.87 -27.39 -27.43
CA LEU A 205 -0.11 -28.56 -27.02
C LEU A 205 -0.29 -28.88 -25.54
N LEU A 206 -0.21 -27.86 -24.69
CA LEU A 206 -0.43 -27.99 -23.25
C LEU A 206 -1.89 -28.36 -22.92
N ASN A 207 -2.86 -27.69 -23.56
CA ASN A 207 -4.28 -28.00 -23.36
C ASN A 207 -4.65 -29.43 -23.71
N ASP A 208 -4.12 -29.96 -24.81
CA ASP A 208 -4.30 -31.36 -25.24
C ASP A 208 -3.63 -32.35 -24.26
N ASN A 209 -2.75 -31.85 -23.41
CA ASN A 209 -2.03 -32.61 -22.40
C ASN A 209 -2.39 -32.20 -20.95
N TYR A 210 -3.66 -31.82 -20.76
CA TYR A 210 -4.26 -31.53 -19.47
C TYR A 210 -3.58 -30.38 -18.71
N VAL A 211 -3.14 -29.34 -19.40
CA VAL A 211 -2.61 -28.10 -18.82
C VAL A 211 -3.24 -26.88 -19.49
N ILE A 212 -4.04 -26.15 -18.76
CA ILE A 212 -4.57 -24.86 -19.19
C ILE A 212 -3.59 -23.79 -18.73
N ALA A 213 -2.68 -23.40 -19.62
CA ALA A 213 -1.60 -22.47 -19.29
C ALA A 213 -2.08 -21.04 -19.06
N ASP A 214 -3.09 -20.59 -19.82
CA ASP A 214 -3.72 -19.28 -19.65
C ASP A 214 -4.53 -19.24 -18.34
N ALA A 215 -4.11 -18.38 -17.40
CA ALA A 215 -4.74 -18.25 -16.10
C ALA A 215 -6.20 -17.80 -16.19
N LYS A 216 -6.56 -16.91 -17.14
CA LYS A 216 -7.93 -16.42 -17.34
C LYS A 216 -8.85 -17.52 -17.87
N LYS A 217 -8.38 -18.32 -18.84
CA LYS A 217 -9.12 -19.47 -19.36
C LYS A 217 -9.33 -20.54 -18.30
N ARG A 218 -8.33 -20.74 -17.43
CA ARG A 218 -8.40 -21.68 -16.31
C ARG A 218 -9.41 -21.23 -15.27
N GLU A 219 -9.42 -19.93 -14.90
CA GLU A 219 -10.41 -19.33 -14.02
C GLU A 219 -11.82 -19.45 -14.59
N ALA A 220 -12.02 -19.07 -15.85
CA ALA A 220 -13.31 -19.18 -16.54
C ALA A 220 -13.86 -20.60 -16.52
N LYS A 221 -12.98 -21.63 -16.67
CA LYS A 221 -13.38 -23.03 -16.57
C LYS A 221 -13.85 -23.39 -15.15
N ILE A 222 -13.16 -22.90 -14.11
CA ILE A 222 -13.57 -23.11 -12.71
C ILE A 222 -14.93 -22.47 -12.49
N VAL A 223 -15.10 -21.19 -12.80
CA VAL A 223 -16.36 -20.44 -12.62
C VAL A 223 -17.53 -21.13 -13.33
N LYS A 224 -17.31 -21.58 -14.58
CA LYS A 224 -18.32 -22.33 -15.34
C LYS A 224 -18.74 -23.62 -14.63
N GLN A 225 -17.79 -24.35 -14.06
CA GLN A 225 -18.07 -25.61 -13.34
C GLN A 225 -18.81 -25.30 -12.03
N LEU A 226 -18.43 -24.27 -11.27
CA LEU A 226 -19.14 -23.83 -10.06
C LEU A 226 -20.59 -23.47 -10.39
N GLY A 227 -20.83 -22.70 -11.46
CA GLY A 227 -22.18 -22.37 -11.92
C GLY A 227 -23.03 -23.61 -12.27
N ALA A 228 -22.45 -24.57 -12.98
CA ALA A 228 -23.14 -25.81 -13.31
C ALA A 228 -23.49 -26.66 -12.06
N LEU A 229 -22.61 -26.65 -11.05
CA LEU A 229 -22.88 -27.32 -9.78
C LEU A 229 -23.99 -26.64 -8.98
N GLN A 230 -24.06 -25.30 -8.98
CA GLN A 230 -25.14 -24.52 -8.37
C GLN A 230 -26.50 -24.87 -8.99
N GLU A 231 -26.58 -24.83 -10.32
CA GLU A 231 -27.80 -25.14 -11.05
C GLU A 231 -28.27 -26.59 -10.81
N LYS A 232 -27.34 -27.55 -10.87
CA LYS A 232 -27.65 -28.99 -10.70
C LYS A 232 -28.15 -29.32 -9.32
N ASN A 233 -27.68 -28.64 -8.28
CA ASN A 233 -27.94 -29.00 -6.87
C ASN A 233 -28.85 -28.00 -6.15
N GLU A 234 -29.33 -26.96 -6.81
CA GLU A 234 -30.21 -25.91 -6.27
C GLU A 234 -29.67 -25.22 -5.01
N PHE A 235 -28.34 -24.97 -4.98
CA PHE A 235 -27.66 -24.26 -3.91
C PHE A 235 -26.83 -23.08 -4.45
N GLN A 236 -26.29 -22.26 -3.55
CA GLN A 236 -25.42 -21.15 -3.86
C GLN A 236 -23.98 -21.45 -3.40
N ILE A 237 -23.02 -20.97 -4.18
CA ILE A 237 -21.59 -20.99 -3.82
C ILE A 237 -21.15 -19.53 -3.75
N PRO A 238 -21.00 -18.92 -2.56
CA PRO A 238 -20.43 -17.58 -2.43
C PRO A 238 -18.95 -17.64 -2.83
N VAL A 239 -18.67 -17.15 -4.03
CA VAL A 239 -17.30 -17.19 -4.60
C VAL A 239 -16.54 -15.98 -4.11
N ASP A 240 -15.66 -16.18 -3.14
CA ASP A 240 -14.66 -15.21 -2.75
C ASP A 240 -13.56 -15.11 -3.84
N LYS A 241 -13.18 -13.89 -4.21
CA LYS A 241 -12.20 -13.65 -5.30
C LYS A 241 -10.80 -14.12 -4.93
N ASP A 242 -10.40 -13.94 -3.68
CA ASP A 242 -9.06 -14.29 -3.23
C ASP A 242 -8.92 -15.81 -3.18
N LEU A 243 -9.95 -16.51 -2.68
CA LEU A 243 -10.02 -17.96 -2.73
C LEU A 243 -10.03 -18.50 -4.17
N LEU A 244 -10.81 -17.89 -5.06
CA LEU A 244 -10.83 -18.27 -6.47
C LEU A 244 -9.47 -18.10 -7.14
N ASN A 245 -8.80 -16.97 -6.90
CA ASN A 245 -7.45 -16.71 -7.40
C ASN A 245 -6.45 -17.74 -6.86
N GLU A 246 -6.54 -18.07 -5.58
CA GLU A 246 -5.66 -19.08 -4.98
C GLU A 246 -5.92 -20.46 -5.58
N VAL A 247 -7.18 -20.89 -5.69
CA VAL A 247 -7.57 -22.17 -6.28
C VAL A 247 -7.13 -22.27 -7.75
N ARG A 248 -7.33 -21.20 -8.55
CA ARG A 248 -6.84 -21.12 -9.93
C ARG A 248 -5.33 -21.39 -10.03
N ASN A 249 -4.58 -20.85 -9.07
CA ASN A 249 -3.12 -20.95 -9.01
C ASN A 249 -2.61 -22.23 -8.31
N LEU A 250 -3.51 -23.12 -7.87
CA LEU A 250 -3.16 -24.45 -7.34
C LEU A 250 -3.34 -25.59 -8.36
N VAL A 251 -3.98 -25.31 -9.49
CA VAL A 251 -4.34 -26.34 -10.46
C VAL A 251 -3.85 -26.00 -11.86
N GLU A 252 -3.50 -27.02 -12.65
CA GLU A 252 -3.21 -26.92 -14.08
C GLU A 252 -4.43 -27.31 -14.93
N TYR A 253 -5.25 -28.25 -14.43
CA TYR A 253 -6.46 -28.72 -15.10
C TYR A 253 -7.58 -28.92 -14.08
N PRO A 254 -8.46 -27.92 -13.92
CA PRO A 254 -9.48 -27.94 -12.86
C PRO A 254 -10.63 -28.88 -13.15
N THR A 255 -11.04 -29.67 -12.14
CA THR A 255 -12.29 -30.41 -12.09
C THR A 255 -12.96 -30.17 -10.74
N ALA A 256 -14.10 -29.45 -10.75
CA ALA A 256 -14.85 -29.14 -9.54
C ALA A 256 -15.74 -30.34 -9.12
N PHE A 257 -15.84 -30.53 -7.82
CA PHE A 257 -16.66 -31.59 -7.22
C PHE A 257 -17.36 -31.09 -5.96
N VAL A 258 -18.46 -31.74 -5.60
CA VAL A 258 -19.20 -31.49 -4.34
C VAL A 258 -18.87 -32.60 -3.36
N GLY A 259 -18.46 -32.23 -2.15
CA GLY A 259 -18.34 -33.11 -1.00
C GLY A 259 -19.29 -32.72 0.09
N SER A 260 -19.41 -33.55 1.13
CA SER A 260 -20.29 -33.34 2.27
C SER A 260 -19.60 -33.64 3.61
N PHE A 261 -20.18 -33.11 4.68
CA PHE A 261 -19.76 -33.41 6.04
C PHE A 261 -21.00 -33.63 6.93
N SER A 262 -20.81 -34.11 8.17
CA SER A 262 -21.94 -34.38 9.09
C SER A 262 -22.67 -33.07 9.44
N THR A 263 -24.01 -33.13 9.44
CA THR A 263 -24.87 -32.02 9.89
C THR A 263 -24.60 -31.62 11.34
N SER A 264 -24.06 -32.53 12.16
CA SER A 264 -23.70 -32.24 13.57
C SER A 264 -22.72 -31.07 13.68
N PHE A 265 -21.80 -30.91 12.72
CA PHE A 265 -20.81 -29.81 12.73
C PHE A 265 -21.42 -28.43 12.47
N LEU A 266 -22.66 -28.35 11.98
CA LEU A 266 -23.38 -27.07 11.86
C LEU A 266 -23.70 -26.42 13.21
N ALA A 267 -23.48 -27.11 14.33
CA ALA A 267 -23.52 -26.53 15.66
C ALA A 267 -22.30 -25.61 15.98
N LEU A 268 -21.23 -25.76 15.22
CA LEU A 268 -20.07 -24.84 15.30
C LEU A 268 -20.41 -23.45 14.71
N PRO A 269 -19.75 -22.39 15.15
CA PRO A 269 -19.88 -21.12 14.50
C PRO A 269 -19.54 -21.21 13.00
N ASN A 270 -20.33 -20.54 12.15
CA ASN A 270 -20.13 -20.57 10.69
C ASN A 270 -18.71 -20.17 10.29
N GLU A 271 -18.12 -19.20 11.00
CA GLU A 271 -16.77 -18.72 10.75
C GLU A 271 -15.72 -19.82 10.93
N VAL A 272 -15.91 -20.72 11.88
CA VAL A 272 -15.03 -21.90 12.09
C VAL A 272 -15.13 -22.85 10.91
N LEU A 273 -16.35 -23.12 10.44
CA LEU A 273 -16.61 -23.98 9.28
C LEU A 273 -16.01 -23.38 8.00
N ILE A 274 -16.26 -22.10 7.76
CA ILE A 274 -15.77 -21.38 6.58
C ILE A 274 -14.24 -21.33 6.60
N THR A 275 -13.61 -21.00 7.73
CA THR A 275 -12.14 -20.99 7.85
C THR A 275 -11.56 -22.38 7.60
N SER A 276 -12.16 -23.43 8.19
CA SER A 276 -11.70 -24.80 7.95
C SER A 276 -11.79 -25.21 6.48
N MET A 277 -12.84 -24.79 5.78
CA MET A 277 -13.01 -25.05 4.35
C MET A 277 -12.12 -24.16 3.49
N ALA A 278 -12.24 -22.85 3.59
CA ALA A 278 -11.61 -21.90 2.68
C ALA A 278 -10.11 -21.73 2.94
N GLU A 279 -9.72 -21.46 4.19
CA GLU A 279 -8.32 -21.16 4.53
C GLU A 279 -7.43 -22.40 4.63
N HIS A 280 -7.96 -23.52 5.10
CA HIS A 280 -7.15 -24.71 5.33
C HIS A 280 -7.19 -25.71 4.18
N GLN A 281 -8.35 -25.85 3.52
CA GLN A 281 -8.55 -26.86 2.48
C GLN A 281 -8.76 -26.28 1.08
N ARG A 282 -8.91 -24.97 0.95
CA ARG A 282 -9.23 -24.30 -0.32
C ARG A 282 -10.53 -24.78 -0.97
N TYR A 283 -11.55 -25.06 -0.11
CA TYR A 283 -12.89 -25.40 -0.54
C TYR A 283 -13.82 -24.19 -0.48
N PHE A 284 -14.74 -24.11 -1.42
CA PHE A 284 -15.80 -23.12 -1.41
C PHE A 284 -16.94 -23.60 -0.50
N PRO A 285 -17.43 -22.79 0.44
CA PRO A 285 -18.61 -23.09 1.22
C PRO A 285 -19.87 -23.10 0.34
N VAL A 286 -20.91 -23.77 0.79
CA VAL A 286 -22.17 -23.92 0.07
C VAL A 286 -23.29 -23.45 0.95
N GLU A 287 -24.21 -22.65 0.40
CA GLU A 287 -25.33 -22.04 1.11
C GLU A 287 -26.65 -22.28 0.39
N GLN A 288 -27.75 -22.21 1.14
CA GLN A 288 -29.10 -22.17 0.60
C GLN A 288 -29.95 -21.21 1.44
N GLY A 289 -30.50 -20.19 0.77
CA GLY A 289 -31.27 -19.16 1.46
C GLY A 289 -30.51 -18.34 2.51
N GLY A 290 -29.18 -18.24 2.38
CA GLY A 290 -28.29 -17.55 3.32
C GLY A 290 -27.81 -18.42 4.50
N GLU A 291 -28.22 -19.68 4.57
CA GLU A 291 -27.78 -20.64 5.58
C GLU A 291 -26.72 -21.59 5.02
N LEU A 292 -25.65 -21.82 5.77
CA LEU A 292 -24.59 -22.75 5.39
C LEU A 292 -25.09 -24.18 5.33
N LEU A 293 -24.83 -24.85 4.22
CA LEU A 293 -25.15 -26.28 4.07
C LEU A 293 -23.99 -27.18 4.54
N PRO A 294 -24.24 -28.42 4.93
CA PRO A 294 -23.20 -29.40 5.28
C PRO A 294 -22.53 -29.95 4.03
N LYS A 295 -22.13 -29.07 3.14
CA LYS A 295 -21.50 -29.35 1.84
C LYS A 295 -20.36 -28.38 1.57
N PHE A 296 -19.47 -28.79 0.71
CA PHE A 296 -18.38 -27.94 0.19
C PHE A 296 -18.14 -28.25 -1.28
N VAL A 297 -17.53 -27.31 -1.99
CA VAL A 297 -17.04 -27.55 -3.34
C VAL A 297 -15.53 -27.47 -3.35
N GLY A 298 -14.88 -28.53 -3.81
CA GLY A 298 -13.44 -28.58 -4.04
C GLY A 298 -13.12 -28.55 -5.53
N VAL A 299 -11.90 -28.17 -5.87
CA VAL A 299 -11.37 -28.20 -7.24
C VAL A 299 -10.13 -29.09 -7.26
N ARG A 300 -10.25 -30.21 -7.95
CA ARG A 300 -9.15 -31.15 -8.20
C ARG A 300 -8.23 -30.63 -9.30
N ASN A 301 -6.94 -30.82 -9.13
CA ASN A 301 -5.98 -30.71 -10.23
C ASN A 301 -5.91 -32.05 -10.99
N GLY A 302 -6.68 -32.19 -12.05
CA GLY A 302 -6.78 -33.39 -12.86
C GLY A 302 -8.17 -33.58 -13.47
N ASP A 303 -8.36 -34.70 -14.17
CA ASP A 303 -9.63 -35.09 -14.79
C ASP A 303 -10.63 -35.67 -13.77
N ASP A 304 -11.74 -36.24 -14.25
CA ASP A 304 -12.80 -36.85 -13.44
C ASP A 304 -12.60 -38.36 -13.15
N TYR A 305 -11.46 -38.93 -13.57
CA TYR A 305 -11.15 -40.33 -13.30
C TYR A 305 -11.09 -40.59 -11.79
N GLU A 306 -11.86 -41.60 -11.31
CA GLU A 306 -11.97 -41.96 -9.88
C GLU A 306 -12.36 -40.77 -8.96
N LEU A 307 -13.17 -39.86 -9.46
CA LEU A 307 -13.55 -38.65 -8.75
C LEU A 307 -14.24 -38.94 -7.39
N GLU A 308 -15.06 -40.02 -7.32
CA GLU A 308 -15.70 -40.48 -6.07
C GLU A 308 -14.67 -40.84 -4.98
N THR A 309 -13.54 -41.40 -5.35
CA THR A 309 -12.47 -41.74 -4.41
C THR A 309 -11.78 -40.46 -3.92
N VAL A 310 -11.60 -39.46 -4.80
CA VAL A 310 -11.08 -38.12 -4.43
C VAL A 310 -12.03 -37.42 -3.48
N ILE A 311 -13.34 -37.42 -3.76
CA ILE A 311 -14.37 -36.82 -2.88
C ILE A 311 -14.28 -37.42 -1.49
N ARG A 312 -14.35 -38.77 -1.35
CA ARG A 312 -14.25 -39.46 -0.05
C ARG A 312 -12.94 -39.10 0.69
N GLY A 313 -11.82 -38.95 -0.03
CA GLY A 313 -10.56 -38.53 0.55
C GLY A 313 -10.64 -37.13 1.15
N ASN A 314 -11.19 -36.16 0.41
CA ASN A 314 -11.37 -34.78 0.87
C ASN A 314 -12.38 -34.67 2.01
N GLU A 315 -13.50 -35.39 1.97
CA GLU A 315 -14.47 -35.46 3.07
C GLU A 315 -13.85 -36.02 4.35
N LYS A 316 -12.95 -37.01 4.24
CA LYS A 316 -12.24 -37.56 5.41
C LYS A 316 -11.31 -36.55 6.05
N VAL A 317 -10.58 -35.77 5.24
CA VAL A 317 -9.67 -34.73 5.75
C VAL A 317 -10.46 -33.61 6.42
N LEU A 318 -11.51 -33.10 5.77
CA LEU A 318 -12.35 -32.05 6.35
C LEU A 318 -13.02 -32.53 7.64
N ARG A 319 -13.53 -33.74 7.68
CA ARG A 319 -14.15 -34.34 8.90
C ARG A 319 -13.18 -34.35 10.07
N ALA A 320 -11.93 -34.72 9.87
CA ALA A 320 -10.93 -34.72 10.93
C ALA A 320 -10.70 -33.29 11.49
N ARG A 321 -10.56 -32.31 10.59
CA ARG A 321 -10.41 -30.90 10.99
C ARG A 321 -11.62 -30.34 11.74
N LEU A 322 -12.82 -30.66 11.30
CA LEU A 322 -14.05 -30.22 11.96
C LEU A 322 -14.27 -30.93 13.33
N ALA A 323 -13.86 -32.18 13.47
CA ALA A 323 -13.88 -32.87 14.74
C ALA A 323 -12.91 -32.29 15.76
N ASP A 324 -11.71 -31.88 15.33
CA ASP A 324 -10.74 -31.17 16.16
C ASP A 324 -11.32 -29.81 16.60
N ALA A 325 -11.91 -29.07 15.67
CA ALA A 325 -12.54 -27.77 15.96
C ALA A 325 -13.72 -27.92 16.97
N GLU A 326 -14.57 -28.92 16.78
CA GLU A 326 -15.66 -29.22 17.71
C GLU A 326 -15.13 -29.55 19.12
N PHE A 327 -14.10 -30.37 19.20
CA PHE A 327 -13.46 -30.71 20.46
C PHE A 327 -12.91 -29.46 21.17
N PHE A 328 -12.15 -28.61 20.47
CA PHE A 328 -11.60 -27.40 21.06
C PHE A 328 -12.71 -26.43 21.49
N PHE A 329 -13.76 -26.27 20.67
CA PHE A 329 -14.89 -25.40 20.99
C PHE A 329 -15.59 -25.83 22.28
N GLU A 330 -15.87 -27.14 22.43
CA GLU A 330 -16.51 -27.66 23.61
C GLU A 330 -15.60 -27.65 24.86
N GLU A 331 -14.31 -27.88 24.72
CA GLU A 331 -13.35 -27.76 25.84
C GLU A 331 -13.22 -26.32 26.32
N ASP A 332 -13.13 -25.34 25.39
CA ASP A 332 -13.04 -23.93 25.76
C ASP A 332 -14.30 -23.43 26.51
N LYS A 333 -15.48 -23.89 26.13
CA LYS A 333 -16.75 -23.56 26.79
C LYS A 333 -16.86 -24.03 28.23
N LYS A 334 -16.06 -25.01 28.65
CA LYS A 334 -16.02 -25.50 30.05
C LYS A 334 -15.22 -24.60 30.98
N LEU A 335 -14.49 -23.64 30.44
CA LEU A 335 -13.60 -22.72 31.15
C LEU A 335 -14.31 -21.38 31.37
N SER A 336 -13.58 -20.36 31.82
CA SER A 336 -14.09 -19.00 32.00
C SER A 336 -13.15 -17.96 31.39
N ILE A 337 -13.67 -16.75 31.15
CA ILE A 337 -12.83 -15.64 30.69
C ILE A 337 -11.69 -15.39 31.68
N ASP A 338 -11.95 -15.39 32.98
CA ASP A 338 -10.94 -15.18 34.02
C ASP A 338 -9.80 -16.22 33.94
N PHE A 339 -10.13 -17.48 33.65
CA PHE A 339 -9.14 -18.52 33.45
C PHE A 339 -8.19 -18.23 32.28
N PHE A 340 -8.75 -17.75 31.17
CA PHE A 340 -7.94 -17.38 30.00
C PHE A 340 -7.10 -16.12 30.26
N GLN A 341 -7.67 -15.14 30.99
CA GLN A 341 -6.93 -13.93 31.38
C GLN A 341 -5.74 -14.26 32.31
N GLU A 342 -5.90 -15.19 33.23
CA GLU A 342 -4.78 -15.62 34.09
C GLU A 342 -3.64 -16.19 33.25
N LYS A 343 -3.92 -16.92 32.19
CA LYS A 343 -2.89 -17.43 31.27
C LYS A 343 -2.14 -16.32 30.53
N LEU A 344 -2.78 -15.22 30.21
CA LEU A 344 -2.14 -14.08 29.53
C LEU A 344 -1.00 -13.47 30.33
N THR A 345 -0.97 -13.63 31.66
CA THR A 345 0.10 -13.11 32.55
C THR A 345 1.47 -13.68 32.19
N ARG A 346 1.53 -14.83 31.52
CA ARG A 346 2.77 -15.54 31.15
C ARG A 346 3.15 -15.34 29.68
N VAL A 347 2.31 -14.69 28.89
CA VAL A 347 2.55 -14.51 27.46
C VAL A 347 3.16 -13.14 27.21
N ILE A 348 4.37 -13.12 26.68
CA ILE A 348 5.07 -11.89 26.34
C ILE A 348 4.45 -11.30 25.08
N PHE A 349 4.02 -10.04 25.16
CA PHE A 349 3.62 -9.26 23.99
C PHE A 349 4.85 -8.83 23.19
N GLN A 350 5.79 -8.18 23.86
CA GLN A 350 7.08 -7.76 23.32
C GLN A 350 8.07 -7.62 24.49
N GLU A 351 9.34 -8.05 24.30
CA GLU A 351 10.32 -8.15 25.39
C GLU A 351 10.49 -6.88 26.23
N LYS A 352 10.47 -5.69 25.58
CA LYS A 352 10.61 -4.39 26.24
C LYS A 352 9.29 -3.79 26.73
N LEU A 353 8.15 -4.29 26.24
CA LEU A 353 6.82 -3.76 26.55
C LEU A 353 6.03 -4.67 27.50
N GLY A 354 6.61 -5.83 27.86
CA GLY A 354 6.04 -6.75 28.83
C GLY A 354 5.04 -7.76 28.25
N THR A 355 4.18 -8.27 29.12
CA THR A 355 3.18 -9.30 28.85
C THR A 355 1.91 -8.73 28.21
N TYR A 356 1.07 -9.64 27.67
CA TYR A 356 -0.25 -9.25 27.19
C TYR A 356 -1.14 -8.71 28.32
N THR A 357 -1.00 -9.18 29.56
CA THR A 357 -1.74 -8.62 30.71
C THR A 357 -1.36 -7.16 30.97
N GLU A 358 -0.06 -6.83 30.91
CA GLU A 358 0.40 -5.45 31.05
C GLU A 358 -0.12 -4.57 29.90
N LYS A 359 -0.11 -5.08 28.66
CA LYS A 359 -0.72 -4.40 27.52
C LYS A 359 -2.21 -4.15 27.71
N VAL A 360 -2.98 -5.17 28.12
CA VAL A 360 -4.43 -5.04 28.37
C VAL A 360 -4.71 -3.97 29.43
N ASN A 361 -3.90 -3.87 30.48
CA ASN A 361 -4.05 -2.85 31.51
C ASN A 361 -3.80 -1.44 30.95
N ARG A 362 -2.79 -1.25 30.12
CA ARG A 362 -2.54 0.03 29.44
C ARG A 362 -3.66 0.38 28.48
N VAL A 363 -4.08 -0.56 27.63
CA VAL A 363 -5.20 -0.40 26.68
C VAL A 363 -6.49 -0.03 27.42
N LYS A 364 -6.80 -0.68 28.55
CA LYS A 364 -7.95 -0.34 29.39
C LYS A 364 -7.89 1.10 29.91
N THR A 365 -6.71 1.55 30.34
CA THR A 365 -6.52 2.93 30.83
C THR A 365 -6.71 3.94 29.70
N ILE A 366 -6.13 3.70 28.52
CA ILE A 366 -6.27 4.55 27.34
C ILE A 366 -7.73 4.56 26.85
N ALA A 367 -8.37 3.40 26.71
CA ALA A 367 -9.75 3.28 26.24
C ALA A 367 -10.74 4.00 27.18
N LYS A 368 -10.54 3.88 28.50
CA LYS A 368 -11.34 4.59 29.49
C LYS A 368 -11.23 6.10 29.32
N HIS A 369 -10.00 6.60 29.19
CA HIS A 369 -9.76 8.04 29.00
C HIS A 369 -10.42 8.55 27.70
N LEU A 370 -10.26 7.83 26.60
CA LEU A 370 -10.90 8.20 25.34
C LEU A 370 -12.43 8.26 25.47
N ALA A 371 -13.04 7.31 26.15
CA ALA A 371 -14.49 7.29 26.35
C ALA A 371 -14.95 8.46 27.22
N GLU A 372 -14.16 8.85 28.23
CA GLU A 372 -14.42 10.02 29.10
C GLU A 372 -14.25 11.34 28.34
N GLU A 373 -13.15 11.49 27.57
CA GLU A 373 -12.86 12.69 26.75
C GLU A 373 -13.95 12.92 25.69
N LEU A 374 -14.35 11.85 25.01
CA LEU A 374 -15.42 11.88 24.02
C LEU A 374 -16.83 11.90 24.62
N SER A 375 -16.96 11.92 25.95
CA SER A 375 -18.24 11.92 26.68
C SER A 375 -19.19 10.80 26.24
N LEU A 376 -18.67 9.61 26.02
CA LEU A 376 -19.43 8.47 25.51
C LEU A 376 -20.33 7.87 26.63
N LYS A 377 -21.51 7.43 26.23
CA LYS A 377 -22.47 6.77 27.15
C LYS A 377 -22.03 5.33 27.48
N GLU A 378 -21.27 4.73 26.59
CA GLU A 378 -20.83 3.32 26.63
C GLU A 378 -19.54 3.12 27.46
N LEU A 379 -19.22 4.03 28.40
CA LEU A 379 -18.00 3.96 29.21
C LEU A 379 -17.81 2.61 29.91
N LYS A 380 -18.89 2.01 30.44
CA LYS A 380 -18.82 0.71 31.14
C LYS A 380 -18.48 -0.43 30.19
N GLU A 381 -19.13 -0.43 29.03
CA GLU A 381 -18.91 -1.39 27.97
C GLU A 381 -17.49 -1.30 27.40
N VAL A 382 -16.99 -0.07 27.19
CA VAL A 382 -15.60 0.19 26.75
C VAL A 382 -14.61 -0.38 27.75
N VAL A 383 -14.77 -0.08 29.05
CA VAL A 383 -13.85 -0.58 30.08
C VAL A 383 -13.88 -2.11 30.15
N ARG A 384 -15.09 -2.72 30.11
CA ARG A 384 -15.21 -4.18 30.15
C ARG A 384 -14.62 -4.84 28.90
N ALA A 385 -14.91 -4.30 27.72
CA ALA A 385 -14.37 -4.82 26.47
C ALA A 385 -12.82 -4.72 26.45
N ALA A 386 -12.24 -3.62 26.92
CA ALA A 386 -10.80 -3.46 27.03
C ALA A 386 -10.20 -4.49 28.00
N GLU A 387 -10.84 -4.72 29.15
CA GLU A 387 -10.39 -5.67 30.16
C GLU A 387 -10.26 -7.11 29.64
N ILE A 388 -11.21 -7.53 28.79
CA ILE A 388 -11.24 -8.91 28.26
C ILE A 388 -10.74 -9.02 26.80
N SER A 389 -10.19 -7.97 26.21
CA SER A 389 -9.95 -7.87 24.76
C SER A 389 -9.06 -8.95 24.15
N LYS A 390 -8.21 -9.59 24.93
CA LYS A 390 -7.19 -10.55 24.43
C LYS A 390 -7.34 -11.95 25.01
N PHE A 391 -8.42 -12.24 25.75
CA PHE A 391 -8.59 -13.54 26.43
C PHE A 391 -8.62 -14.72 25.45
N ASP A 392 -9.15 -14.49 24.24
CA ASP A 392 -9.33 -15.52 23.21
C ASP A 392 -8.00 -16.06 22.66
N LEU A 393 -6.91 -15.31 22.79
CA LEU A 393 -5.56 -15.80 22.46
C LEU A 393 -5.16 -17.04 23.26
N MET A 394 -5.78 -17.26 24.41
CA MET A 394 -5.49 -18.39 25.28
C MET A 394 -6.47 -19.57 25.10
N THR A 395 -7.44 -19.45 24.23
CA THR A 395 -8.37 -20.53 23.88
C THR A 395 -7.70 -21.56 22.98
N ASN A 396 -8.14 -22.82 23.11
CA ASN A 396 -7.64 -23.88 22.24
C ASN A 396 -8.01 -23.62 20.78
N MET A 397 -9.20 -23.06 20.54
CA MET A 397 -9.68 -22.73 19.21
C MET A 397 -8.77 -21.72 18.51
N VAL A 398 -8.43 -20.59 19.14
CA VAL A 398 -7.56 -19.56 18.53
C VAL A 398 -6.12 -20.02 18.45
N ASN A 399 -5.66 -20.88 19.35
CA ASN A 399 -4.33 -21.46 19.27
C ASN A 399 -4.14 -22.36 18.03
N GLU A 400 -5.18 -23.11 17.64
CA GLU A 400 -5.16 -23.97 16.45
C GLU A 400 -5.56 -23.19 15.17
N PHE A 401 -6.55 -22.29 15.28
CA PHE A 401 -7.10 -21.49 14.19
C PHE A 401 -6.81 -20.01 14.44
N THR A 402 -5.57 -19.60 14.23
CA THR A 402 -5.10 -18.24 14.54
C THR A 402 -5.84 -17.14 13.78
N GLU A 403 -6.39 -17.47 12.61
CA GLU A 403 -7.21 -16.59 11.77
C GLU A 403 -8.53 -16.20 12.44
N LEU A 404 -9.02 -17.01 13.39
CA LEU A 404 -10.25 -16.77 14.15
C LEU A 404 -10.06 -15.87 15.37
N GLN A 405 -8.86 -15.32 15.56
CA GLN A 405 -8.58 -14.33 16.60
C GLN A 405 -9.54 -13.14 16.50
N GLY A 406 -10.14 -12.77 17.62
CA GLY A 406 -11.21 -11.77 17.72
C GLY A 406 -12.59 -12.32 17.38
N VAL A 407 -12.73 -13.11 16.32
CA VAL A 407 -14.00 -13.75 15.93
C VAL A 407 -14.47 -14.72 17.02
N MET A 408 -13.59 -15.63 17.43
CA MET A 408 -13.91 -16.54 18.53
C MET A 408 -14.00 -15.83 19.87
N GLY A 409 -13.24 -14.75 20.06
CA GLY A 409 -13.39 -13.88 21.22
C GLY A 409 -14.81 -13.30 21.34
N GLU A 410 -15.40 -12.81 20.25
CA GLU A 410 -16.80 -12.36 20.21
C GLU A 410 -17.77 -13.49 20.58
N LYS A 411 -17.60 -14.68 19.95
CA LYS A 411 -18.51 -15.83 20.19
C LYS A 411 -18.43 -16.34 21.63
N TYR A 412 -17.22 -16.47 22.17
CA TYR A 412 -17.03 -16.91 23.56
C TYR A 412 -17.49 -15.85 24.57
N ALA A 413 -17.24 -14.55 24.33
CA ALA A 413 -17.72 -13.48 25.20
C ALA A 413 -19.25 -13.51 25.28
N ALA A 414 -19.94 -13.63 24.13
CA ALA A 414 -21.39 -13.79 24.09
C ALA A 414 -21.87 -15.08 24.82
N TYR A 415 -21.18 -16.21 24.62
CA TYR A 415 -21.49 -17.46 25.30
C TYR A 415 -21.37 -17.36 26.82
N PHE A 416 -20.33 -16.63 27.31
CA PHE A 416 -20.11 -16.40 28.74
C PHE A 416 -21.00 -15.30 29.35
N GLY A 417 -21.92 -14.72 28.56
CA GLY A 417 -22.93 -13.77 29.03
C GLY A 417 -22.51 -12.30 29.03
N GLU A 418 -21.44 -11.92 28.34
CA GLU A 418 -21.09 -10.53 28.15
C GLU A 418 -22.13 -9.79 27.30
N ALA A 419 -22.27 -8.49 27.50
CA ALA A 419 -23.15 -7.65 26.71
C ALA A 419 -22.79 -7.72 25.22
N LYS A 420 -23.77 -7.51 24.35
CA LYS A 420 -23.58 -7.57 22.89
C LYS A 420 -22.51 -6.63 22.43
N GLU A 421 -22.54 -5.39 22.90
CA GLU A 421 -21.58 -4.33 22.54
C GLU A 421 -20.15 -4.70 22.97
N VAL A 422 -20.01 -5.33 24.16
CA VAL A 422 -18.72 -5.83 24.66
C VAL A 422 -18.22 -6.97 23.79
N SER A 423 -19.06 -7.96 23.52
CA SER A 423 -18.70 -9.11 22.70
C SER A 423 -18.28 -8.70 21.29
N GLN A 424 -19.05 -7.83 20.66
CA GLN A 424 -18.77 -7.33 19.31
C GLN A 424 -17.46 -6.55 19.26
N ALA A 425 -17.16 -5.72 20.27
CA ALA A 425 -15.93 -4.97 20.36
C ALA A 425 -14.67 -5.86 20.43
N ILE A 426 -14.78 -7.09 20.98
CA ILE A 426 -13.66 -8.05 21.00
C ILE A 426 -13.24 -8.43 19.58
N ARG A 427 -14.16 -8.54 18.63
CA ARG A 427 -13.81 -8.73 17.21
C ARG A 427 -13.33 -7.44 16.56
N GLU A 428 -14.08 -6.37 16.79
CA GLU A 428 -13.87 -5.10 16.06
C GLU A 428 -12.57 -4.38 16.40
N HIS A 429 -11.99 -4.61 17.59
CA HIS A 429 -10.75 -3.92 17.94
C HIS A 429 -9.54 -4.32 17.08
N TYR A 430 -9.61 -5.42 16.34
CA TYR A 430 -8.61 -5.78 15.35
C TYR A 430 -8.81 -5.06 14.01
N LEU A 431 -9.99 -4.46 13.78
CA LEU A 431 -10.28 -3.72 12.55
C LEU A 431 -9.62 -2.33 12.56
N PRO A 432 -9.23 -1.79 11.40
CA PRO A 432 -9.11 -2.49 10.13
C PRO A 432 -7.91 -3.45 10.11
N LYS A 433 -8.10 -4.64 9.55
CA LYS A 433 -7.01 -5.63 9.38
C LYS A 433 -6.09 -5.31 8.20
N GLN A 434 -6.56 -4.51 7.25
CA GLN A 434 -5.85 -4.06 6.04
C GLN A 434 -5.99 -2.54 5.90
N SER A 435 -5.13 -1.92 5.09
CA SER A 435 -5.12 -0.46 4.89
C SER A 435 -6.48 0.09 4.45
N HIS A 436 -7.20 -0.62 3.59
CA HIS A 436 -8.56 -0.27 3.13
C HIS A 436 -9.65 -1.22 3.68
N GLY A 437 -9.32 -1.98 4.73
CA GLY A 437 -10.26 -2.92 5.33
C GLY A 437 -11.45 -2.24 6.02
N GLU A 438 -12.41 -3.09 6.41
CA GLU A 438 -13.60 -2.73 7.20
C GLU A 438 -13.19 -2.02 8.49
N LEU A 439 -13.94 -1.00 8.88
CA LEU A 439 -13.79 -0.28 10.15
C LEU A 439 -14.71 -0.86 11.23
N PRO A 440 -14.41 -0.62 12.52
CA PRO A 440 -15.34 -0.97 13.60
C PRO A 440 -16.70 -0.31 13.38
N ALA A 441 -17.78 -1.09 13.46
CA ALA A 441 -19.14 -0.60 13.28
C ALA A 441 -19.72 0.01 14.56
N THR A 442 -19.19 -0.40 15.74
CA THR A 442 -19.66 0.08 17.03
C THR A 442 -18.71 1.09 17.64
N THR A 443 -19.25 2.04 18.41
CA THR A 443 -18.49 3.02 19.19
C THR A 443 -17.50 2.32 20.14
N VAL A 444 -17.94 1.28 20.83
CA VAL A 444 -17.09 0.51 21.77
C VAL A 444 -15.93 -0.14 21.03
N GLY A 445 -16.19 -0.76 19.89
CA GLY A 445 -15.16 -1.35 19.03
C GLY A 445 -14.18 -0.34 18.48
N ALA A 446 -14.66 0.84 18.09
CA ALA A 446 -13.83 1.93 17.56
C ALA A 446 -12.86 2.47 18.64
N VAL A 447 -13.36 2.75 19.85
CA VAL A 447 -12.51 3.21 20.97
C VAL A 447 -11.45 2.16 21.32
N LEU A 448 -11.87 0.90 21.44
CA LEU A 448 -10.97 -0.18 21.80
C LEU A 448 -9.92 -0.42 20.70
N SER A 449 -10.31 -0.28 19.45
CA SER A 449 -9.40 -0.38 18.29
C SER A 449 -8.32 0.71 18.33
N ILE A 450 -8.71 1.96 18.59
CA ILE A 450 -7.74 3.07 18.72
C ILE A 450 -6.81 2.81 19.91
N ALA A 451 -7.35 2.44 21.07
CA ALA A 451 -6.55 2.21 22.28
C ALA A 451 -5.52 1.08 22.12
N ASP A 452 -5.91 -0.05 21.52
CA ASP A 452 -5.00 -1.18 21.27
C ASP A 452 -3.90 -0.83 20.26
N LYS A 453 -4.24 -0.09 19.21
CA LYS A 453 -3.30 0.33 18.17
C LYS A 453 -2.34 1.40 18.66
N ILE A 454 -2.82 2.42 19.37
CA ILE A 454 -1.94 3.49 19.85
C ILE A 454 -0.97 2.98 20.93
N ASP A 455 -1.40 2.07 21.84
CA ASP A 455 -0.50 1.43 22.79
C ASP A 455 0.63 0.68 22.07
N THR A 456 0.29 -0.05 21.00
CA THR A 456 1.29 -0.77 20.20
C THR A 456 2.25 0.18 19.49
N ILE A 457 1.73 1.22 18.83
CA ILE A 457 2.53 2.17 18.07
C ILE A 457 3.46 2.96 19.01
N ALA A 458 2.88 3.58 20.03
CA ALA A 458 3.63 4.40 20.98
C ALA A 458 4.66 3.56 21.75
N GLY A 459 4.26 2.37 22.20
CA GLY A 459 5.18 1.45 22.88
C GLY A 459 6.36 1.03 22.01
N CYS A 460 6.11 0.59 20.78
CA CYS A 460 7.18 0.16 19.87
C CYS A 460 8.13 1.31 19.52
N ILE A 461 7.61 2.47 19.14
CA ILE A 461 8.43 3.64 18.79
C ILE A 461 9.25 4.11 20.00
N SER A 462 8.65 4.15 21.18
CA SER A 462 9.33 4.57 22.42
C SER A 462 10.52 3.69 22.81
N VAL A 463 10.52 2.42 22.43
CA VAL A 463 11.65 1.49 22.67
C VAL A 463 12.57 1.33 21.46
N GLY A 464 12.44 2.20 20.44
CA GLY A 464 13.32 2.26 19.28
C GLY A 464 12.96 1.30 18.14
N LEU A 465 11.76 0.69 18.15
CA LEU A 465 11.28 -0.19 17.08
C LEU A 465 10.53 0.60 15.99
N ILE A 466 11.21 1.55 15.37
CA ILE A 466 10.65 2.41 14.32
C ILE A 466 10.72 1.67 12.98
N PRO A 467 9.60 1.56 12.21
CA PRO A 467 9.60 0.92 10.91
C PRO A 467 10.53 1.61 9.91
N SER A 468 11.38 0.85 9.22
CA SER A 468 12.33 1.37 8.24
C SER A 468 12.20 0.64 6.89
N GLY A 469 12.23 1.38 5.78
CA GLY A 469 12.09 0.82 4.44
C GLY A 469 10.85 -0.09 4.31
N SER A 470 11.01 -1.32 3.86
CA SER A 470 9.95 -2.34 3.77
C SER A 470 9.71 -3.11 5.08
N GLN A 471 10.51 -2.89 6.14
CA GLN A 471 10.41 -3.63 7.39
C GLN A 471 9.44 -2.96 8.35
N ASP A 472 8.35 -3.65 8.64
CA ASP A 472 7.33 -3.27 9.62
C ASP A 472 6.73 -4.53 10.25
N PRO A 473 7.49 -5.23 11.10
CA PRO A 473 7.08 -6.55 11.64
C PRO A 473 5.83 -6.48 12.52
N TYR A 474 5.55 -5.32 13.12
CA TYR A 474 4.36 -5.10 13.95
C TYR A 474 3.20 -4.45 13.18
N GLY A 475 3.38 -4.09 11.91
CA GLY A 475 2.36 -3.43 11.10
C GLY A 475 1.96 -2.05 11.60
N LEU A 476 2.91 -1.31 12.19
CA LEU A 476 2.65 -0.01 12.83
C LEU A 476 2.08 1.01 11.84
N ARG A 477 2.56 1.00 10.58
CA ARG A 477 2.06 1.90 9.54
C ARG A 477 0.58 1.69 9.26
N ARG A 478 0.17 0.42 9.12
CA ARG A 478 -1.23 0.03 8.92
C ARG A 478 -2.09 0.40 10.14
N GLN A 479 -1.56 0.19 11.35
CA GLN A 479 -2.27 0.53 12.58
C GLN A 479 -2.50 2.04 12.71
N ALA A 480 -1.52 2.89 12.38
CA ALA A 480 -1.67 4.34 12.40
C ALA A 480 -2.69 4.84 11.36
N MET A 481 -2.65 4.31 10.13
CA MET A 481 -3.71 4.59 9.14
C MET A 481 -5.09 4.14 9.65
N GLY A 482 -5.17 3.01 10.35
CA GLY A 482 -6.39 2.53 10.98
C GLY A 482 -6.95 3.53 11.99
N ILE A 483 -6.13 4.09 12.87
CA ILE A 483 -6.54 5.11 13.83
C ILE A 483 -7.09 6.34 13.11
N LEU A 484 -6.34 6.90 12.15
CA LEU A 484 -6.77 8.09 11.40
C LEU A 484 -8.10 7.86 10.67
N ARG A 485 -8.27 6.70 10.04
CA ARG A 485 -9.51 6.34 9.35
C ARG A 485 -10.70 6.21 10.31
N ILE A 486 -10.50 5.61 11.49
CA ILE A 486 -11.54 5.49 12.51
C ILE A 486 -11.94 6.87 13.04
N LEU A 487 -10.97 7.74 13.35
CA LEU A 487 -11.24 9.10 13.83
C LEU A 487 -12.03 9.91 12.79
N LYS A 488 -11.68 9.77 11.50
CA LYS A 488 -12.40 10.42 10.40
C LYS A 488 -13.83 9.86 10.23
N ASP A 489 -13.99 8.55 10.26
CA ASP A 489 -15.28 7.88 10.09
C ASP A 489 -16.28 8.22 11.21
N GLN A 490 -15.78 8.27 12.45
CA GLN A 490 -16.58 8.58 13.62
C GLN A 490 -16.80 10.09 13.83
N ASN A 491 -16.10 10.95 13.08
CA ASN A 491 -16.09 12.42 13.25
C ASN A 491 -15.79 12.82 14.72
N TRP A 492 -14.79 12.18 15.33
CA TRP A 492 -14.42 12.50 16.72
C TRP A 492 -13.44 13.65 16.80
N ASP A 493 -13.74 14.60 17.70
CA ASP A 493 -12.94 15.79 17.96
C ASP A 493 -11.76 15.48 18.89
N LEU A 494 -10.97 14.48 18.51
CA LEU A 494 -9.77 14.05 19.21
C LEU A 494 -8.54 14.45 18.42
N THR A 495 -7.61 15.18 19.03
CA THR A 495 -6.34 15.53 18.39
C THR A 495 -5.35 14.37 18.47
N ILE A 496 -4.55 14.21 17.45
CA ILE A 496 -3.48 13.19 17.45
C ILE A 496 -2.44 13.50 18.53
N GLU A 497 -2.17 14.78 18.77
CA GLU A 497 -1.25 15.25 19.79
C GLU A 497 -1.69 14.82 21.19
N SER A 498 -2.95 15.07 21.57
CA SER A 498 -3.48 14.67 22.88
C SER A 498 -3.49 13.16 23.06
N LEU A 499 -3.85 12.42 22.01
CA LEU A 499 -3.84 10.96 22.02
C LEU A 499 -2.43 10.40 22.26
N ILE A 500 -1.42 10.96 21.59
CA ILE A 500 -0.01 10.57 21.77
C ILE A 500 0.47 10.93 23.19
N GLU A 501 0.28 12.16 23.62
CA GLU A 501 0.74 12.67 24.92
C GLU A 501 0.16 11.82 26.06
N TYR A 502 -1.16 11.59 26.04
CA TYR A 502 -1.80 10.75 27.04
C TYR A 502 -1.27 9.33 27.03
N THR A 503 -1.10 8.73 25.83
CA THR A 503 -0.58 7.36 25.71
C THR A 503 0.85 7.26 26.26
N LEU A 504 1.72 8.21 25.95
CA LEU A 504 3.07 8.26 26.51
C LEU A 504 3.05 8.32 28.03
N SER A 505 2.18 9.14 28.63
CA SER A 505 2.01 9.20 30.10
C SER A 505 1.57 7.87 30.70
N VAL A 506 0.70 7.11 30.01
CA VAL A 506 0.28 5.77 30.45
C VAL A 506 1.44 4.79 30.39
N LEU A 507 2.29 4.85 29.35
CA LEU A 507 3.49 3.99 29.23
C LEU A 507 4.49 4.29 30.36
N GLU A 508 4.75 5.57 30.66
CA GLU A 508 5.63 5.98 31.76
C GLU A 508 5.10 5.51 33.12
N ASN A 509 3.80 5.71 33.38
CA ASN A 509 3.14 5.26 34.61
C ASN A 509 3.14 3.73 34.76
N ALA A 510 3.22 2.99 33.65
CA ALA A 510 3.43 1.54 33.63
C ALA A 510 4.89 1.12 33.86
N GLY A 511 5.80 2.08 34.10
CA GLY A 511 7.21 1.83 34.37
C GLY A 511 8.09 1.60 33.14
N LEU A 512 7.60 1.93 31.96
CA LEU A 512 8.37 1.83 30.73
C LEU A 512 9.30 3.03 30.55
N THR A 513 10.53 2.77 30.09
CA THR A 513 11.48 3.84 29.76
C THR A 513 11.19 4.35 28.35
N ILE A 514 10.82 5.62 28.22
CA ILE A 514 10.48 6.29 26.98
C ILE A 514 11.67 7.13 26.50
N ASN A 515 12.02 7.03 25.24
CA ASN A 515 13.05 7.88 24.63
C ASN A 515 12.58 9.34 24.58
N ALA A 516 13.49 10.28 24.78
CA ALA A 516 13.17 11.71 24.78
C ALA A 516 12.59 12.21 23.44
N SER A 517 12.94 11.56 22.32
CA SER A 517 12.41 11.89 20.99
C SER A 517 11.07 11.25 20.67
N SER A 518 10.51 10.42 21.55
CA SER A 518 9.34 9.57 21.23
C SER A 518 8.12 10.38 20.79
N ASN A 519 7.88 11.54 21.41
CA ASN A 519 6.76 12.39 21.02
C ASN A 519 6.93 12.90 19.58
N ASP A 520 8.09 13.45 19.24
CA ASP A 520 8.38 13.99 17.92
C ASP A 520 8.38 12.88 16.84
N ASP A 521 8.96 11.71 17.18
CA ASP A 521 8.96 10.54 16.29
C ASP A 521 7.54 10.05 15.99
N LEU A 522 6.65 10.04 17.01
CA LEU A 522 5.26 9.65 16.85
C LEU A 522 4.47 10.67 16.01
N LEU A 523 4.64 11.97 16.27
CA LEU A 523 4.01 13.03 15.49
C LEU A 523 4.42 12.94 14.01
N ALA A 524 5.71 12.82 13.74
CA ALA A 524 6.23 12.65 12.37
C ALA A 524 5.70 11.36 11.72
N PHE A 525 5.59 10.28 12.51
CA PHE A 525 5.05 9.02 12.03
C PHE A 525 3.58 9.14 11.61
N PHE A 526 2.74 9.79 12.42
CA PHE A 526 1.33 10.02 12.09
C PHE A 526 1.15 11.02 10.93
N ALA A 527 1.93 12.11 10.90
CA ALA A 527 1.90 13.09 9.81
C ALA A 527 2.15 12.43 8.44
N SER A 528 3.16 11.55 8.38
CA SER A 528 3.45 10.80 7.14
C SER A 528 2.32 9.84 6.73
N ARG A 529 1.53 9.33 7.67
CA ARG A 529 0.35 8.48 7.36
C ARG A 529 -0.85 9.33 6.94
N ALA A 530 -1.06 10.48 7.58
CA ALA A 530 -2.05 11.47 7.18
C ALA A 530 -1.81 11.95 5.74
N GLU A 531 -0.56 12.27 5.41
CA GLU A 531 -0.16 12.64 4.04
C GLU A 531 -0.53 11.52 3.04
N TYR A 532 -0.22 10.25 3.35
CA TYR A 532 -0.56 9.13 2.48
C TYR A 532 -2.08 9.06 2.24
N LEU A 533 -2.90 9.12 3.30
CA LEU A 533 -4.36 9.03 3.20
C LEU A 533 -4.96 10.21 2.41
N MET A 534 -4.45 11.43 2.61
CA MET A 534 -4.90 12.61 1.87
C MET A 534 -4.51 12.55 0.39
N ARG A 535 -3.35 12.00 0.05
CA ARG A 535 -2.96 11.76 -1.36
C ARG A 535 -3.89 10.77 -2.07
N GLU A 536 -4.38 9.75 -1.37
CA GLU A 536 -5.37 8.82 -1.93
C GLU A 536 -6.71 9.52 -2.26
N GLU A 537 -7.01 10.63 -1.57
CA GLU A 537 -8.16 11.50 -1.88
C GLU A 537 -7.84 12.54 -3.00
N ASN A 538 -6.71 12.37 -3.71
CA ASN A 538 -6.23 13.23 -4.79
C ASN A 538 -5.91 14.67 -4.36
N ILE A 539 -5.55 14.91 -3.09
CA ILE A 539 -5.10 16.20 -2.60
C ILE A 539 -3.62 16.38 -2.96
N GLU A 540 -3.25 17.55 -3.50
CA GLU A 540 -1.88 17.87 -3.88
C GLU A 540 -0.96 17.98 -2.63
N THR A 541 0.28 17.54 -2.78
CA THR A 541 1.24 17.44 -1.67
C THR A 541 1.51 18.77 -0.96
N ASP A 542 1.57 19.87 -1.69
CA ASP A 542 1.80 21.21 -1.13
C ASP A 542 0.64 21.67 -0.25
N ILE A 543 -0.59 21.34 -0.60
CA ILE A 543 -1.78 21.59 0.22
C ILE A 543 -1.76 20.75 1.50
N ILE A 544 -1.40 19.47 1.37
CA ILE A 544 -1.28 18.58 2.53
C ILE A 544 -0.28 19.15 3.52
N HIS A 545 0.92 19.50 3.04
CA HIS A 545 1.95 20.10 3.90
C HIS A 545 1.51 21.43 4.53
N ALA A 546 0.73 22.24 3.81
CA ALA A 546 0.19 23.48 4.38
C ALA A 546 -0.70 23.23 5.62
N VAL A 547 -1.43 22.11 5.63
CA VAL A 547 -2.37 21.78 6.70
C VAL A 547 -1.72 21.00 7.84
N VAL A 548 -0.83 20.01 7.54
CA VAL A 548 -0.38 19.03 8.55
C VAL A 548 1.00 19.29 9.14
N ASP A 549 1.88 20.07 8.51
CA ASP A 549 3.27 20.21 8.96
C ASP A 549 3.42 20.98 10.29
N ASN A 550 2.49 21.87 10.63
CA ASN A 550 2.55 22.60 11.88
C ASN A 550 1.90 21.84 13.03
N GLN A 551 0.74 21.25 12.75
CA GLN A 551 -0.05 20.49 13.70
C GLN A 551 -1.03 19.60 12.94
N LEU A 552 -1.08 18.30 13.27
CA LEU A 552 -2.04 17.39 12.65
C LEU A 552 -3.46 17.64 13.19
N GLY A 553 -3.59 17.90 14.48
CA GLY A 553 -4.84 18.26 15.13
C GLY A 553 -5.92 17.20 15.02
N ILE A 554 -7.15 17.63 14.78
CA ILE A 554 -8.31 16.76 14.52
C ILE A 554 -8.27 16.33 13.04
N PHE A 555 -8.07 15.04 12.78
CA PHE A 555 -7.76 14.56 11.44
C PHE A 555 -8.86 14.82 10.40
N HIS A 556 -10.15 14.63 10.73
CA HIS A 556 -11.23 14.91 9.78
C HIS A 556 -11.32 16.40 9.42
N VAL A 557 -11.05 17.30 10.37
CA VAL A 557 -10.98 18.76 10.14
C VAL A 557 -9.78 19.10 9.25
N ALA A 558 -8.62 18.46 9.48
CA ALA A 558 -7.45 18.64 8.63
C ALA A 558 -7.73 18.22 7.16
N VAL A 559 -8.42 17.11 6.98
CA VAL A 559 -8.84 16.65 5.63
C VAL A 559 -9.80 17.65 4.99
N GLU A 560 -10.78 18.15 5.72
CA GLU A 560 -11.73 19.16 5.23
C GLU A 560 -11.02 20.46 4.84
N LYS A 561 -10.14 21.01 5.68
CA LYS A 561 -9.32 22.19 5.35
C LYS A 561 -8.52 21.98 4.05
N ALA A 562 -7.94 20.77 3.88
CA ALA A 562 -7.18 20.45 2.69
C ALA A 562 -8.06 20.40 1.42
N HIS A 563 -9.28 19.87 1.49
CA HIS A 563 -10.23 19.93 0.39
C HIS A 563 -10.66 21.35 0.03
N VAL A 564 -10.97 22.18 1.03
CA VAL A 564 -11.30 23.61 0.84
C VAL A 564 -10.14 24.34 0.14
N LEU A 565 -8.91 24.15 0.60
CA LEU A 565 -7.73 24.75 -0.03
C LEU A 565 -7.50 24.23 -1.46
N ALA A 566 -7.74 22.95 -1.73
CA ALA A 566 -7.62 22.38 -3.08
C ALA A 566 -8.63 23.02 -4.05
N GLU A 567 -9.87 23.24 -3.58
CA GLU A 567 -10.91 23.90 -4.37
C GLU A 567 -10.57 25.37 -4.61
N LYS A 568 -10.19 26.12 -3.56
CA LYS A 568 -9.81 27.53 -3.66
C LYS A 568 -8.54 27.76 -4.50
N LYS A 569 -7.61 26.82 -4.53
CA LYS A 569 -6.41 26.89 -5.38
C LYS A 569 -6.75 26.90 -6.88
N ALA A 570 -7.94 26.44 -7.27
CA ALA A 570 -8.42 26.53 -8.65
C ALA A 570 -9.00 27.92 -9.00
N ASP A 571 -9.16 28.83 -8.04
CA ASP A 571 -9.70 30.17 -8.21
C ASP A 571 -8.57 31.21 -8.25
N ASP A 572 -8.39 31.89 -9.38
CA ASP A 572 -7.38 32.94 -9.57
C ASP A 572 -7.54 34.13 -8.58
N HIS A 573 -8.78 34.39 -8.09
CA HIS A 573 -9.00 35.43 -7.09
C HIS A 573 -8.39 35.08 -5.74
N PHE A 574 -8.43 33.80 -5.36
CA PHE A 574 -7.83 33.35 -4.10
C PHE A 574 -6.31 33.50 -4.10
N LYS A 575 -5.66 33.43 -5.27
CA LYS A 575 -4.24 33.64 -5.40
C LYS A 575 -3.79 34.98 -4.85
N THR A 576 -4.51 36.05 -5.17
CA THR A 576 -4.21 37.40 -4.67
C THR A 576 -4.35 37.47 -3.14
N SER A 577 -5.40 36.85 -2.58
CA SER A 577 -5.58 36.79 -1.13
C SER A 577 -4.48 35.96 -0.47
N GLN A 578 -4.11 34.82 -1.04
CA GLN A 578 -2.99 34.01 -0.53
C GLN A 578 -1.67 34.77 -0.56
N GLU A 579 -1.37 35.53 -1.62
CA GLU A 579 -0.14 36.34 -1.72
C GLU A 579 -0.07 37.37 -0.55
N ALA A 580 -1.18 38.02 -0.20
CA ALA A 580 -1.27 38.92 0.94
C ALA A 580 -0.98 38.20 2.26
N LEU A 581 -1.65 37.06 2.52
CA LEU A 581 -1.48 36.27 3.74
C LEU A 581 -0.07 35.69 3.86
N VAL A 582 0.53 35.23 2.77
CA VAL A 582 1.92 34.73 2.71
C VAL A 582 2.91 35.85 3.01
N ARG A 583 2.64 37.08 2.57
CA ARG A 583 3.49 38.25 2.87
C ARG A 583 3.57 38.51 4.39
N VAL A 584 2.46 38.32 5.10
CA VAL A 584 2.41 38.38 6.58
C VAL A 584 3.29 37.28 7.19
N LEU A 585 3.06 36.02 6.78
CA LEU A 585 3.78 34.86 7.32
C LEU A 585 5.30 34.92 7.08
N ASN A 586 5.74 35.53 5.99
CA ASN A 586 7.17 35.69 5.68
C ASN A 586 7.89 36.68 6.62
N LEU A 587 7.16 37.58 7.28
CA LEU A 587 7.71 38.51 8.24
C LEU A 587 7.62 38.06 9.68
N GLU A 588 6.91 36.96 9.97
CA GLU A 588 6.78 36.38 11.33
C GLU A 588 8.14 36.14 12.00
N ASN A 589 9.15 35.65 11.24
CA ASN A 589 10.51 35.43 11.73
C ASN A 589 11.28 36.72 12.12
N LYS A 590 10.71 37.89 11.88
CA LYS A 590 11.26 39.19 12.36
C LYS A 590 10.66 39.65 13.65
N VAL A 591 9.65 38.94 14.16
CA VAL A 591 9.02 39.22 15.45
C VAL A 591 9.93 38.66 16.55
N GLU A 592 10.53 39.55 17.34
CA GLU A 592 11.45 39.18 18.43
C GLU A 592 10.72 39.06 19.79
N ASP A 593 9.61 39.80 19.96
CA ASP A 593 8.83 39.86 21.19
C ASP A 593 7.35 39.60 20.90
N THR A 594 6.91 38.40 21.23
CA THR A 594 5.53 37.94 21.00
C THR A 594 4.55 38.42 22.09
N ASP A 595 5.06 38.95 23.20
CA ASP A 595 4.24 39.50 24.30
C ASP A 595 3.92 41.00 24.12
N TYR A 596 4.53 41.65 23.16
CA TYR A 596 4.27 43.05 22.83
C TYR A 596 2.88 43.19 22.20
N LYS A 597 2.05 44.04 22.84
CA LYS A 597 0.67 44.29 22.38
C LYS A 597 0.61 45.50 21.46
N VAL A 598 -0.25 45.41 20.44
CA VAL A 598 -0.50 46.55 19.54
C VAL A 598 -0.99 47.77 20.34
N ASN A 599 -0.30 48.89 20.13
CA ASN A 599 -0.65 50.17 20.75
C ASN A 599 -1.19 51.14 19.68
N PRO A 600 -2.51 51.43 19.66
CA PRO A 600 -3.13 52.31 18.65
C PRO A 600 -2.58 53.73 18.63
N ASN A 601 -2.00 54.22 19.77
CA ASN A 601 -1.43 55.55 19.83
C ASN A 601 -0.09 55.68 19.01
N LEU A 602 0.49 54.57 18.58
CA LEU A 602 1.70 54.56 17.77
C LEU A 602 1.40 54.44 16.27
N PHE A 603 0.14 54.37 15.85
CA PHE A 603 -0.24 54.35 14.45
C PHE A 603 0.12 55.67 13.75
N GLN A 604 0.80 55.56 12.61
CA GLN A 604 1.22 56.71 11.81
C GLN A 604 0.41 56.88 10.53
N THR A 605 -0.29 55.82 10.12
CA THR A 605 -1.09 55.81 8.89
C THR A 605 -2.50 55.25 9.18
N GLU A 606 -3.46 55.60 8.30
CA GLU A 606 -4.82 55.05 8.39
C GLU A 606 -4.84 53.54 8.14
N SER A 607 -3.96 53.01 7.23
CA SER A 607 -3.89 51.59 6.93
C SER A 607 -3.43 50.72 8.10
N GLU A 608 -2.63 51.22 9.04
CA GLU A 608 -2.31 50.54 10.32
C GLU A 608 -3.55 50.36 11.19
N LYS A 609 -4.35 51.41 11.27
CA LYS A 609 -5.59 51.44 12.05
C LYS A 609 -6.65 50.52 11.40
N GLU A 610 -6.89 50.67 10.10
CA GLU A 610 -7.87 49.84 9.34
C GLU A 610 -7.56 48.36 9.46
N LEU A 611 -6.31 47.94 9.22
CA LEU A 611 -5.94 46.53 9.37
C LEU A 611 -6.15 46.02 10.81
N HIS A 612 -5.72 46.80 11.85
CA HIS A 612 -5.91 46.40 13.23
C HIS A 612 -7.41 46.27 13.60
N GLU A 613 -8.26 47.22 13.15
CA GLU A 613 -9.70 47.15 13.36
C GLU A 613 -10.35 45.99 12.64
N SER A 614 -9.94 45.71 11.38
CA SER A 614 -10.43 44.56 10.59
C SER A 614 -10.06 43.22 11.22
N VAL A 615 -8.81 43.07 11.70
CA VAL A 615 -8.37 41.87 12.40
C VAL A 615 -9.17 41.69 13.71
N ALA A 616 -9.35 42.75 14.47
CA ALA A 616 -10.13 42.70 15.72
C ALA A 616 -11.60 42.32 15.49
N ALA A 617 -12.20 42.82 14.39
CA ALA A 617 -13.59 42.55 14.03
C ALA A 617 -13.81 41.07 13.62
N VAL A 618 -12.87 40.44 12.91
CA VAL A 618 -13.03 39.06 12.46
C VAL A 618 -12.63 38.01 13.48
N LYS A 619 -11.78 38.35 14.45
CA LYS A 619 -11.13 37.44 15.42
C LYS A 619 -12.13 36.52 16.15
N SER A 620 -13.24 37.09 16.68
CA SER A 620 -14.26 36.31 17.41
C SER A 620 -15.00 35.34 16.45
N THR A 621 -15.49 35.87 15.32
CA THR A 621 -16.23 35.07 14.35
C THR A 621 -15.35 33.99 13.70
N TYR A 622 -14.06 34.29 13.48
CA TYR A 622 -13.09 33.33 13.00
C TYR A 622 -12.88 32.18 13.98
N ALA A 623 -12.72 32.47 15.26
CA ALA A 623 -12.61 31.46 16.32
C ALA A 623 -13.89 30.61 16.40
N GLU A 624 -15.08 31.23 16.32
CA GLU A 624 -16.35 30.52 16.28
C GLU A 624 -16.46 29.57 15.03
N TYR A 625 -15.98 30.01 13.88
CA TYR A 625 -15.99 29.16 12.68
C TYR A 625 -15.01 27.98 12.78
N LEU A 626 -13.82 28.19 13.35
CA LEU A 626 -12.88 27.09 13.59
C LEU A 626 -13.44 26.09 14.60
N GLU A 627 -14.07 26.56 15.69
CA GLU A 627 -14.70 25.69 16.70
C GLU A 627 -15.92 24.95 16.13
N ALA A 628 -16.69 25.61 15.29
CA ALA A 628 -17.83 25.01 14.58
C ALA A 628 -17.42 24.18 13.36
N GLN A 629 -16.11 24.01 13.08
CA GLN A 629 -15.53 23.26 11.96
C GLN A 629 -16.01 23.77 10.60
N LYS A 630 -16.25 25.06 10.46
CA LYS A 630 -16.65 25.75 9.23
C LYS A 630 -15.42 26.23 8.46
N SER A 631 -14.72 25.28 7.86
CA SER A 631 -13.40 25.52 7.26
C SER A 631 -13.45 26.50 6.09
N GLU A 632 -14.50 26.47 5.24
CA GLU A 632 -14.64 27.37 4.10
C GLU A 632 -14.90 28.81 4.57
N GLU A 633 -15.83 29.00 5.50
CA GLU A 633 -16.16 30.32 6.06
C GLU A 633 -14.97 30.92 6.81
N ALA A 634 -14.22 30.10 7.57
CA ALA A 634 -13.01 30.56 8.25
C ALA A 634 -11.94 31.02 7.25
N LEU A 635 -11.70 30.28 6.17
CA LEU A 635 -10.75 30.70 5.13
C LEU A 635 -11.20 31.96 4.41
N GLN A 636 -12.49 32.11 4.18
CA GLN A 636 -13.05 33.31 3.51
C GLN A 636 -12.82 34.57 4.36
N LEU A 637 -13.01 34.50 5.70
CA LEU A 637 -12.71 35.63 6.58
C LEU A 637 -11.24 36.06 6.50
N LEU A 638 -10.31 35.11 6.42
CA LEU A 638 -8.89 35.41 6.23
C LEU A 638 -8.62 36.04 4.84
N ALA A 639 -9.26 35.51 3.80
CA ALA A 639 -9.11 36.01 2.45
C ALA A 639 -9.64 37.45 2.29
N ASP A 640 -10.72 37.79 3.00
CA ASP A 640 -11.33 39.13 2.98
C ASP A 640 -10.41 40.22 3.58
N LEU A 641 -9.44 39.86 4.42
CA LEU A 641 -8.42 40.78 4.96
C LEU A 641 -7.35 41.19 3.93
N ALA A 642 -7.32 40.55 2.76
CA ALA A 642 -6.25 40.74 1.78
C ALA A 642 -6.10 42.22 1.33
N GLY A 643 -7.21 42.95 1.16
CA GLY A 643 -7.19 44.35 0.78
C GLY A 643 -6.48 45.22 1.81
N ASP A 644 -6.83 45.04 3.09
CA ASP A 644 -6.24 45.81 4.19
C ASP A 644 -4.78 45.44 4.44
N ILE A 645 -4.44 44.17 4.23
CA ILE A 645 -3.05 43.67 4.27
C ILE A 645 -2.22 44.34 3.19
N HIS A 646 -2.69 44.38 1.94
CA HIS A 646 -1.99 45.04 0.84
C HIS A 646 -1.80 46.54 1.15
N ALA A 647 -2.87 47.24 1.57
CA ALA A 647 -2.80 48.64 1.92
C ALA A 647 -1.79 48.94 3.06
N PHE A 648 -1.75 48.06 4.07
CA PHE A 648 -0.77 48.14 5.15
C PHE A 648 0.67 48.05 4.67
N PHE A 649 0.96 47.09 3.81
CA PHE A 649 2.32 46.90 3.31
C PHE A 649 2.74 47.94 2.25
N ASP A 650 1.78 48.52 1.56
CA ASP A 650 2.08 49.50 0.49
C ASP A 650 2.31 50.92 1.08
N HIS A 651 1.68 51.21 2.24
CA HIS A 651 1.80 52.51 2.87
C HIS A 651 2.79 52.57 4.02
N ASN A 652 3.31 51.41 4.49
CA ASN A 652 4.19 51.36 5.68
C ASN A 652 5.48 50.62 5.43
N MET A 653 6.59 51.21 5.83
CA MET A 653 7.87 50.51 5.94
C MET A 653 7.88 49.72 7.24
N ILE A 654 7.69 48.42 7.19
CA ILE A 654 7.55 47.56 8.38
C ILE A 654 8.78 47.66 9.28
N MET A 655 9.98 47.62 8.69
CA MET A 655 11.26 47.74 9.40
C MET A 655 11.62 49.22 9.54
N ASP A 656 10.79 50.00 10.20
CA ASP A 656 10.95 51.44 10.52
C ASP A 656 12.21 51.68 11.37
N ASP A 657 12.83 52.85 11.21
CA ASP A 657 13.98 53.26 12.02
C ASP A 657 13.60 53.50 13.48
N ASN A 658 12.35 53.94 13.72
CA ASN A 658 11.81 54.08 15.05
C ASN A 658 11.45 52.70 15.61
N GLU A 659 12.15 52.32 16.68
CA GLU A 659 12.00 51.00 17.30
C GLU A 659 10.58 50.75 17.84
N GLU A 660 9.91 51.70 18.43
CA GLU A 660 8.55 51.53 18.95
C GLU A 660 7.53 51.33 17.81
N VAL A 661 7.65 52.10 16.73
CA VAL A 661 6.81 51.97 15.54
C VAL A 661 7.03 50.60 14.87
N ARG A 662 8.30 50.22 14.73
CA ARG A 662 8.67 48.91 14.18
C ARG A 662 8.09 47.75 14.98
N LYS A 663 8.23 47.77 16.33
CA LYS A 663 7.66 46.77 17.23
C LYS A 663 6.14 46.72 17.10
N ASN A 664 5.49 47.86 17.05
CA ASN A 664 4.04 47.96 16.93
C ASN A 664 3.54 47.36 15.60
N ARG A 665 4.20 47.63 14.47
CA ARG A 665 3.87 47.02 13.18
C ARG A 665 4.11 45.50 13.15
N LEU A 666 5.21 45.06 13.76
CA LEU A 666 5.50 43.63 13.91
C LEU A 666 4.47 42.91 14.80
N SER A 667 3.91 43.60 15.80
CA SER A 667 2.83 43.02 16.65
C SER A 667 1.52 42.84 15.90
N ILE A 668 1.18 43.72 14.94
CA ILE A 668 0.02 43.55 14.06
C ILE A 668 0.26 42.31 13.17
N ILE A 669 1.47 42.17 12.62
CA ILE A 669 1.87 41.00 11.79
C ILE A 669 1.79 39.73 12.62
N HIS A 670 2.26 39.75 13.86
CA HIS A 670 2.18 38.58 14.75
C HIS A 670 0.72 38.17 15.05
N GLU A 671 -0.14 39.09 15.45
CA GLU A 671 -1.55 38.79 15.70
C GLU A 671 -2.22 38.14 14.48
N LEU A 672 -1.91 38.61 13.26
CA LEU A 672 -2.47 38.08 12.02
C LEU A 672 -1.84 36.76 11.62
N SER A 673 -0.53 36.58 11.80
CA SER A 673 0.15 35.34 11.50
C SER A 673 -0.37 34.16 12.36
N VAL A 674 -0.67 34.42 13.65
CA VAL A 674 -1.27 33.43 14.52
C VAL A 674 -2.63 32.98 14.00
N LEU A 675 -3.48 33.87 13.52
CA LEU A 675 -4.77 33.51 12.93
C LEU A 675 -4.57 32.67 11.65
N ILE A 676 -3.67 33.07 10.76
CA ILE A 676 -3.41 32.34 9.51
C ILE A 676 -2.90 30.92 9.81
N LEU A 677 -1.93 30.78 10.72
CA LEU A 677 -1.32 29.49 11.07
C LEU A 677 -2.29 28.54 11.81
N GLN A 678 -3.32 29.06 12.48
CA GLN A 678 -4.40 28.22 13.02
C GLN A 678 -5.20 27.52 11.91
N TYR A 679 -5.22 28.10 10.71
CA TYR A 679 -5.85 27.46 9.56
C TYR A 679 -4.86 26.54 8.83
N ALA A 680 -3.80 27.11 8.26
CA ALA A 680 -2.76 26.41 7.50
C ALA A 680 -1.51 27.29 7.29
N ASP A 681 -0.36 26.67 7.02
CA ASP A 681 0.82 27.39 6.54
C ASP A 681 0.75 27.62 5.03
N LEU A 682 0.11 28.69 4.61
CA LEU A 682 -0.14 29.01 3.22
C LEU A 682 1.14 29.25 2.37
N ARG A 683 2.33 29.39 3.00
CA ARG A 683 3.63 29.48 2.30
C ARG A 683 3.99 28.22 1.55
N LYS A 684 3.42 27.10 1.95
CA LYS A 684 3.66 25.77 1.35
C LYS A 684 2.96 25.56 0.03
N ILE A 685 1.88 26.33 -0.24
CA ILE A 685 1.05 26.17 -1.45
C ILE A 685 1.77 26.81 -2.66
N ALA A 686 2.07 26.00 -3.66
CA ALA A 686 2.73 26.43 -4.89
C ALA A 686 1.72 26.59 -6.04
N TRP A 687 1.78 27.75 -6.72
CA TRP A 687 1.01 27.98 -7.94
C TRP A 687 1.80 27.54 -9.16
N LYS A 688 1.14 26.80 -10.07
CA LYS A 688 1.74 26.49 -11.37
C LYS A 688 1.91 27.81 -12.13
N GLN A 689 3.15 28.17 -12.45
CA GLN A 689 3.39 29.23 -13.43
C GLN A 689 2.79 28.76 -14.76
N HIS A 690 1.81 29.47 -15.29
CA HIS A 690 1.37 29.26 -16.66
C HIS A 690 2.57 29.53 -17.58
N ALA A 691 3.09 28.43 -18.23
CA ALA A 691 4.17 28.48 -19.19
C ALA A 691 3.68 29.06 -20.53
#